data_23bbc488e6bf90d06d7f56a19238bd10
#
_entry.id   23bbc488e6bf90d06d7f56a19238bd10
#
_cell.length_a   1.000
_cell.length_b   1.000
_cell.length_c   1.000
_cell.angle_alpha   90.00
_cell.angle_beta   90.00
_cell.angle_gamma   90.00
#
_symmetry.space_group_name_H-M   'P 1'
#
loop_
_entity.id
_entity.type
_entity.pdbx_description
1 polymer ?
#
loop_
_entity_poly.entity_id
_entity_poly.type
_entity_poly.pdbx_seq_one_letter_code
_entity_poly.pdbx_strand_id
1 'polypeptide(L)'
;MKSQKVILLILTGIICLTAEAQILPYTTGEWDSDSLGNHRVLVEVEADAEAVKCTIPWRRKDQNVAEKELIIVSAQTGERVTNIHRTDINREFGKLIFEALSGKGLYYIYYLPYKTSGSNNYPTVNYLSPENLAEQSWLDKYAEKNNLPEAYPLEMQSINAFHSFYPMEIIATQAETKALLSKHQDQPYILFPEDRMNPIKMWSDLPYSWVSREWQESIKATAMRNEYFAFQVGLYAWQKSIEDIEISFSDMKGPGGAKISSESFSCYNKGGVDWTGEKLIKEIHVELGDIQALWMGVMIPEDAQPGEYEGQLSIHPKNLPAQKVDIILNILPDVLADHGDSEPAKHSRLRWLDSRIAEDNEVISPYMPIKVQGNEMDLLGRKVVLSPDGLPEQIMSQFTQDMTGIGSESRLLLNREMGFTVELEDGSIAEFKSKGIRYTGKEAGRVSWEASSKAGDLIFVIKGELEFDGFMVYSVEVRAKKDTRVADISFSIPMKEENASYMLGLSRIGGFCPDEFSWKWDPYYNNDGPWIGDVNIGLQASFRDLNYERPLNTNFYHQKPLKMPHSWYNDGSGGIRLSREGEEYIIQAYSGAREIKKGETLNFNMQLLLTPFHAMDTHGHWKNRYYHRYTEVDSILAYGGNTINVHHANEINPFINYPFMTSDIMKAYIDEAHDKDAKVKIYYTVRELTNICPEIWALKSLGDEILSYGPGGGYSWIQEHLDGNYIAAWFVPALKDAAVINSGVSRWHNYYLEGLNWLVENVG
;
A
#
# COMPACT_ATOMS: atom_id res chain seq x y z
N MET A 1 -7.58 -0.93 -55.14
CA MET A 1 -8.74 -1.64 -55.68
C MET A 1 -8.42 -3.13 -55.76
N LYS A 2 -8.98 -3.93 -54.86
CA LYS A 2 -9.44 -5.33 -55.06
C LYS A 2 -10.04 -5.78 -53.75
N SER A 3 -11.34 -5.83 -53.77
CA SER A 3 -12.24 -6.36 -52.72
C SER A 3 -12.02 -7.89 -52.65
N GLN A 4 -11.71 -8.42 -51.46
CA GLN A 4 -11.84 -9.84 -51.19
C GLN A 4 -13.09 -10.05 -50.30
N LYS A 5 -14.10 -10.65 -50.91
CA LYS A 5 -15.28 -11.17 -50.26
C LYS A 5 -14.88 -12.47 -49.53
N VAL A 6 -15.04 -12.49 -48.21
CA VAL A 6 -14.96 -13.73 -47.43
C VAL A 6 -16.35 -14.36 -47.45
N ILE A 7 -16.44 -15.55 -47.98
CA ILE A 7 -17.64 -16.41 -48.00
C ILE A 7 -17.67 -17.20 -46.67
N LEU A 8 -18.68 -16.92 -45.85
CA LEU A 8 -18.97 -17.67 -44.63
C LEU A 8 -19.75 -18.94 -45.01
N LEU A 9 -19.13 -20.12 -44.83
CA LEU A 9 -19.80 -21.41 -44.97
C LEU A 9 -20.47 -21.74 -43.61
N ILE A 10 -21.81 -21.77 -43.60
CA ILE A 10 -22.60 -22.25 -42.47
C ILE A 10 -22.70 -23.76 -42.61
N LEU A 11 -22.03 -24.51 -41.72
CA LEU A 11 -22.26 -25.95 -41.51
C LEU A 11 -23.29 -26.11 -40.42
N THR A 12 -24.50 -26.48 -40.79
CA THR A 12 -25.55 -26.94 -39.87
C THR A 12 -25.26 -28.39 -39.41
N GLY A 13 -24.63 -28.50 -38.25
CA GLY A 13 -24.50 -29.75 -37.53
C GLY A 13 -25.42 -29.75 -36.32
N ILE A 14 -26.41 -30.64 -36.29
CA ILE A 14 -27.24 -30.89 -35.10
C ILE A 14 -26.35 -31.61 -34.09
N ILE A 15 -25.89 -30.85 -33.08
CA ILE A 15 -25.22 -31.43 -31.91
C ILE A 15 -26.23 -31.41 -30.76
N CYS A 16 -26.53 -32.58 -30.23
CA CYS A 16 -27.21 -32.74 -28.94
C CYS A 16 -26.31 -32.09 -27.86
N LEU A 17 -26.67 -30.92 -27.44
CA LEU A 17 -26.01 -30.17 -26.37
C LEU A 17 -26.45 -30.73 -25.01
N THR A 18 -25.59 -31.50 -24.37
CA THR A 18 -25.50 -31.38 -22.90
C THR A 18 -25.09 -29.94 -22.61
N ALA A 19 -25.93 -29.20 -21.90
CA ALA A 19 -25.70 -27.77 -21.65
C ALA A 19 -24.51 -27.60 -20.68
N GLU A 20 -23.29 -27.69 -21.20
CA GLU A 20 -22.17 -26.98 -20.58
C GLU A 20 -22.41 -25.48 -20.81
N ALA A 21 -22.58 -24.75 -19.75
CA ALA A 21 -22.86 -23.31 -19.79
C ALA A 21 -21.67 -22.58 -20.43
N GLN A 22 -21.73 -22.35 -21.73
CA GLN A 22 -20.71 -21.64 -22.49
C GLN A 22 -20.60 -20.21 -21.91
N ILE A 23 -19.38 -19.80 -21.55
CA ILE A 23 -19.15 -18.44 -21.12
C ILE A 23 -19.38 -17.48 -22.29
N LEU A 24 -20.05 -16.34 -21.99
CA LEU A 24 -20.21 -15.29 -22.96
C LEU A 24 -18.89 -14.58 -23.24
N PRO A 25 -18.62 -14.10 -24.45
CA PRO A 25 -17.51 -13.20 -24.73
C PRO A 25 -17.56 -11.95 -23.84
N TYR A 26 -16.38 -11.47 -23.40
CA TYR A 26 -16.24 -10.21 -22.68
C TYR A 26 -15.58 -9.19 -23.59
N THR A 27 -16.27 -8.06 -23.80
CA THR A 27 -15.83 -6.98 -24.68
C THR A 27 -15.97 -5.62 -24.00
N THR A 28 -15.61 -4.56 -24.68
CA THR A 28 -15.85 -3.17 -24.24
C THR A 28 -16.83 -2.46 -25.15
N GLY A 29 -17.55 -1.48 -24.59
CA GLY A 29 -18.50 -0.66 -25.36
C GLY A 29 -18.55 0.76 -24.81
N GLU A 30 -19.27 1.63 -25.52
CA GLU A 30 -19.41 3.04 -25.14
C GLU A 30 -20.86 3.34 -24.77
N TRP A 31 -21.08 3.99 -23.63
CA TRP A 31 -22.39 4.50 -23.16
C TRP A 31 -22.18 5.48 -22.01
N ASP A 32 -23.25 6.14 -21.59
CA ASP A 32 -23.27 7.01 -20.40
C ASP A 32 -23.26 6.17 -19.12
N SER A 33 -22.06 5.96 -18.55
CA SER A 33 -21.88 5.19 -17.33
C SER A 33 -22.38 5.89 -16.06
N ASP A 34 -22.53 7.22 -16.08
CA ASP A 34 -23.00 7.98 -14.92
C ASP A 34 -24.47 7.69 -14.60
N SER A 35 -25.26 7.34 -15.63
CA SER A 35 -26.64 6.97 -15.47
C SER A 35 -26.92 5.46 -15.51
N LEU A 36 -26.09 4.66 -16.17
CA LEU A 36 -26.34 3.26 -16.49
C LEU A 36 -25.36 2.29 -15.81
N GLY A 37 -24.33 2.79 -15.13
CA GLY A 37 -23.26 1.96 -14.55
C GLY A 37 -22.25 1.50 -15.58
N ASN A 38 -21.28 0.70 -15.12
CA ASN A 38 -20.09 0.34 -15.89
C ASN A 38 -20.21 -0.96 -16.70
N HIS A 39 -21.36 -1.65 -16.59
CA HIS A 39 -21.51 -3.01 -17.11
C HIS A 39 -22.86 -3.22 -17.77
N ARG A 40 -22.88 -3.95 -18.90
CA ARG A 40 -24.10 -4.39 -19.57
C ARG A 40 -23.93 -5.74 -20.26
N VAL A 41 -25.05 -6.34 -20.58
CA VAL A 41 -25.14 -7.52 -21.43
C VAL A 41 -25.82 -7.12 -22.74
N LEU A 42 -25.26 -7.53 -23.87
CA LEU A 42 -25.91 -7.44 -25.17
C LEU A 42 -26.79 -8.69 -25.37
N VAL A 43 -28.06 -8.49 -25.70
CA VAL A 43 -29.05 -9.55 -25.86
C VAL A 43 -29.74 -9.39 -27.20
N GLU A 44 -29.96 -10.50 -27.89
CA GLU A 44 -30.70 -10.54 -29.16
C GLU A 44 -32.08 -11.15 -28.97
N VAL A 45 -33.11 -10.47 -29.50
CA VAL A 45 -34.47 -10.94 -29.60
C VAL A 45 -34.74 -11.30 -31.06
N GLU A 46 -34.90 -12.59 -31.35
CA GLU A 46 -35.17 -13.09 -32.71
C GLU A 46 -36.66 -13.20 -33.03
N ALA A 47 -37.49 -13.26 -32.01
CA ALA A 47 -38.96 -13.44 -32.16
C ALA A 47 -39.68 -12.09 -32.22
N ASP A 48 -40.69 -12.04 -33.06
CA ASP A 48 -41.65 -10.92 -33.06
C ASP A 48 -42.75 -11.23 -32.00
N ALA A 49 -42.50 -10.77 -30.78
CA ALA A 49 -43.32 -11.08 -29.61
C ALA A 49 -43.41 -9.86 -28.68
N GLU A 50 -44.51 -9.73 -27.95
CA GLU A 50 -44.70 -8.66 -26.96
C GLU A 50 -43.81 -8.88 -25.71
N ALA A 51 -43.51 -10.12 -25.37
CA ALA A 51 -42.68 -10.45 -24.23
C ALA A 51 -41.77 -11.64 -24.55
N VAL A 52 -40.52 -11.59 -24.02
CA VAL A 52 -39.48 -12.61 -24.18
C VAL A 52 -38.91 -12.98 -22.83
N LYS A 53 -38.43 -14.21 -22.71
CA LYS A 53 -37.63 -14.65 -21.53
C LYS A 53 -36.15 -14.64 -21.89
N CYS A 54 -35.30 -14.30 -20.91
CA CYS A 54 -33.86 -14.29 -21.07
C CYS A 54 -33.19 -14.92 -19.85
N THR A 55 -32.20 -15.76 -20.09
CA THR A 55 -31.32 -16.27 -19.03
C THR A 55 -29.89 -15.80 -19.29
N ILE A 56 -29.36 -15.01 -18.39
CA ILE A 56 -28.02 -14.39 -18.51
C ILE A 56 -27.07 -15.13 -17.56
N PRO A 57 -26.05 -15.85 -18.03
CA PRO A 57 -25.05 -16.53 -17.19
C PRO A 57 -23.94 -15.52 -16.79
N TRP A 58 -24.25 -14.52 -15.98
CA TRP A 58 -23.38 -13.41 -15.70
C TRP A 58 -22.28 -13.64 -14.66
N ARG A 59 -22.36 -14.69 -13.85
CA ARG A 59 -21.30 -15.11 -12.92
C ARG A 59 -20.71 -13.97 -12.07
N ARG A 60 -21.57 -13.25 -11.36
CA ARG A 60 -21.25 -12.02 -10.63
C ARG A 60 -20.64 -12.33 -9.26
N LYS A 61 -19.52 -11.68 -8.94
CA LYS A 61 -18.90 -11.79 -7.61
C LYS A 61 -19.60 -10.93 -6.54
N ASP A 62 -20.29 -9.89 -6.92
CA ASP A 62 -20.95 -8.98 -5.98
C ASP A 62 -22.10 -9.64 -5.22
N GLN A 63 -22.27 -9.21 -3.97
CA GLN A 63 -23.32 -9.72 -3.08
C GLN A 63 -24.65 -9.03 -3.34
N ASN A 64 -25.75 -9.64 -2.84
CA ASN A 64 -27.09 -9.07 -2.89
C ASN A 64 -27.55 -8.68 -4.32
N VAL A 65 -27.24 -9.52 -5.30
CA VAL A 65 -27.51 -9.26 -6.72
C VAL A 65 -29.01 -8.98 -6.97
N ALA A 66 -29.90 -9.68 -6.24
CA ALA A 66 -31.35 -9.51 -6.38
C ALA A 66 -31.85 -8.13 -5.88
N GLU A 67 -31.10 -7.45 -5.03
CA GLU A 67 -31.46 -6.12 -4.48
C GLU A 67 -30.96 -4.97 -5.35
N LYS A 68 -30.25 -5.26 -6.45
CA LYS A 68 -29.68 -4.26 -7.35
C LYS A 68 -30.50 -4.15 -8.62
N GLU A 69 -30.59 -2.92 -9.15
CA GLU A 69 -31.39 -2.62 -10.33
C GLU A 69 -30.83 -3.22 -11.61
N LEU A 70 -31.73 -3.52 -12.54
CA LEU A 70 -31.46 -3.87 -13.93
C LEU A 70 -32.20 -2.89 -14.85
N ILE A 71 -31.47 -2.26 -15.76
CA ILE A 71 -32.05 -1.33 -16.73
C ILE A 71 -31.96 -1.98 -18.11
N ILE A 72 -33.10 -2.17 -18.76
CA ILE A 72 -33.18 -2.70 -20.12
C ILE A 72 -33.47 -1.56 -21.09
N VAL A 73 -32.72 -1.49 -22.18
CA VAL A 73 -32.86 -0.46 -23.22
C VAL A 73 -32.84 -1.11 -24.59
N SER A 74 -33.75 -0.71 -25.45
CA SER A 74 -33.71 -1.11 -26.87
C SER A 74 -32.48 -0.48 -27.54
N ALA A 75 -31.62 -1.27 -28.18
CA ALA A 75 -30.49 -0.75 -28.91
C ALA A 75 -30.86 0.06 -30.15
N GLN A 76 -32.08 -0.14 -30.68
CA GLN A 76 -32.56 0.55 -31.89
C GLN A 76 -33.13 1.93 -31.58
N THR A 77 -33.94 2.05 -30.52
CA THR A 77 -34.66 3.28 -30.19
C THR A 77 -34.04 4.07 -29.05
N GLY A 78 -33.23 3.43 -28.21
CA GLY A 78 -32.70 4.02 -26.97
C GLY A 78 -33.77 4.10 -25.86
N GLU A 79 -34.97 3.56 -26.07
CA GLU A 79 -36.07 3.60 -25.08
C GLU A 79 -35.82 2.54 -23.98
N ARG A 80 -36.13 2.96 -22.74
CA ARG A 80 -36.07 2.07 -21.56
C ARG A 80 -37.31 1.19 -21.53
N VAL A 81 -37.10 -0.11 -21.36
CA VAL A 81 -38.15 -1.09 -21.10
C VAL A 81 -38.56 -0.99 -19.64
N THR A 82 -39.86 -0.75 -19.37
CA THR A 82 -40.42 -0.66 -18.00
C THR A 82 -41.05 -1.96 -17.55
N ASN A 83 -41.60 -2.74 -18.47
CA ASN A 83 -42.21 -4.02 -18.20
C ASN A 83 -41.14 -5.13 -18.10
N ILE A 84 -40.65 -5.36 -16.87
CA ILE A 84 -39.65 -6.34 -16.55
C ILE A 84 -40.13 -7.20 -15.37
N HIS A 85 -40.12 -8.51 -15.51
CA HIS A 85 -40.34 -9.46 -14.43
C HIS A 85 -39.06 -10.23 -14.13
N ARG A 86 -38.57 -10.08 -12.90
CA ARG A 86 -37.31 -10.71 -12.39
C ARG A 86 -37.69 -12.05 -11.80
N THR A 87 -37.56 -13.14 -12.60
CA THR A 87 -38.00 -14.49 -12.22
C THR A 87 -37.05 -15.14 -11.20
N ASP A 88 -35.73 -15.08 -11.46
CA ASP A 88 -34.72 -15.68 -10.60
C ASP A 88 -33.40 -14.92 -10.81
N ILE A 89 -33.01 -14.17 -9.81
CA ILE A 89 -31.81 -13.31 -9.85
C ILE A 89 -30.86 -13.77 -8.76
N ASN A 90 -29.73 -14.31 -9.13
CA ASN A 90 -28.69 -14.74 -8.22
C ASN A 90 -27.29 -14.46 -8.80
N ARG A 91 -26.24 -14.83 -8.09
CA ARG A 91 -24.85 -14.54 -8.50
C ARG A 91 -24.43 -15.30 -9.74
N GLU A 92 -24.96 -16.49 -10.00
CA GLU A 92 -24.57 -17.33 -11.12
C GLU A 92 -25.28 -16.91 -12.41
N PHE A 93 -26.58 -16.56 -12.31
CA PHE A 93 -27.39 -16.17 -13.47
C PHE A 93 -28.52 -15.21 -13.10
N GLY A 94 -29.04 -14.54 -14.13
CA GLY A 94 -30.28 -13.75 -14.06
C GLY A 94 -31.32 -14.26 -15.03
N LYS A 95 -32.51 -14.67 -14.54
CA LYS A 95 -33.68 -15.00 -15.37
C LYS A 95 -34.67 -13.86 -15.35
N LEU A 96 -35.01 -13.39 -16.53
CA LEU A 96 -35.91 -12.24 -16.76
C LEU A 96 -36.98 -12.59 -17.76
N ILE A 97 -38.12 -11.96 -17.60
CA ILE A 97 -39.13 -11.77 -18.68
C ILE A 97 -39.19 -10.27 -18.89
N PHE A 98 -39.12 -9.81 -20.13
CA PHE A 98 -39.21 -8.40 -20.44
C PHE A 98 -40.02 -8.14 -21.73
N GLU A 99 -40.58 -6.94 -21.82
CA GLU A 99 -41.27 -6.51 -23.01
C GLU A 99 -40.30 -6.23 -24.14
N ALA A 100 -40.53 -6.86 -25.29
CA ALA A 100 -39.76 -6.58 -26.49
C ALA A 100 -40.29 -5.31 -27.18
N LEU A 101 -40.09 -4.16 -26.57
CA LEU A 101 -40.66 -2.85 -26.93
C LEU A 101 -40.46 -2.49 -28.40
N SER A 102 -39.33 -2.85 -28.99
CA SER A 102 -39.00 -2.62 -30.40
C SER A 102 -39.14 -3.88 -31.27
N GLY A 103 -39.79 -4.95 -30.75
CA GLY A 103 -39.83 -6.26 -31.42
C GLY A 103 -38.48 -6.94 -31.54
N LYS A 104 -38.21 -7.55 -32.72
CA LYS A 104 -36.91 -8.17 -33.03
C LYS A 104 -35.80 -7.15 -33.03
N GLY A 105 -34.64 -7.55 -32.49
CA GLY A 105 -33.42 -6.73 -32.48
C GLY A 105 -32.58 -6.87 -31.24
N LEU A 106 -31.68 -5.94 -31.06
CA LEU A 106 -30.73 -5.93 -29.96
C LEU A 106 -31.25 -5.11 -28.79
N TYR A 107 -30.97 -5.59 -27.58
CA TYR A 107 -31.26 -4.95 -26.30
C TYR A 107 -30.03 -4.95 -25.44
N TYR A 108 -29.87 -3.88 -24.65
CA TYR A 108 -28.84 -3.79 -23.62
C TYR A 108 -29.46 -3.96 -22.24
N ILE A 109 -28.89 -4.86 -21.45
CA ILE A 109 -29.30 -5.06 -20.05
C ILE A 109 -28.15 -4.58 -19.17
N TYR A 110 -28.30 -3.38 -18.60
CA TYR A 110 -27.33 -2.79 -17.68
C TYR A 110 -27.53 -3.36 -16.28
N TYR A 111 -26.43 -3.70 -15.62
CA TYR A 111 -26.45 -4.17 -14.24
C TYR A 111 -25.41 -3.40 -13.42
N LEU A 112 -25.61 -3.29 -12.09
CA LEU A 112 -24.85 -2.41 -11.21
C LEU A 112 -24.97 -0.91 -11.54
N PRO A 113 -26.14 -0.38 -11.97
CA PRO A 113 -26.30 1.06 -12.07
C PRO A 113 -26.25 1.68 -10.67
N TYR A 114 -25.69 2.88 -10.59
CA TYR A 114 -25.45 3.56 -9.31
C TYR A 114 -25.79 5.06 -9.38
N LYS A 115 -25.92 5.67 -8.20
CA LYS A 115 -25.95 7.14 -8.02
C LYS A 115 -24.83 7.57 -7.10
N THR A 116 -24.22 8.68 -7.47
CA THR A 116 -23.18 9.32 -6.66
C THR A 116 -23.79 10.48 -5.88
N SER A 117 -23.44 10.59 -4.59
CA SER A 117 -23.82 11.67 -3.68
C SER A 117 -22.62 12.11 -2.85
N GLY A 118 -22.72 13.23 -2.13
CA GLY A 118 -21.63 13.77 -1.33
C GLY A 118 -20.78 14.81 -2.07
N SER A 119 -19.54 15.02 -1.63
CA SER A 119 -18.65 15.99 -2.25
C SER A 119 -17.97 15.41 -3.51
N ASN A 120 -17.56 16.30 -4.42
CA ASN A 120 -16.88 15.87 -5.65
C ASN A 120 -15.57 15.09 -5.39
N ASN A 121 -14.89 15.35 -4.27
CA ASN A 121 -13.62 14.68 -3.95
C ASN A 121 -13.81 13.42 -3.09
N TYR A 122 -14.96 13.29 -2.43
CA TYR A 122 -15.32 12.14 -1.58
C TYR A 122 -16.76 11.75 -1.84
N PRO A 123 -17.10 11.28 -3.05
CA PRO A 123 -18.45 10.86 -3.36
C PRO A 123 -18.80 9.56 -2.63
N THR A 124 -20.05 9.41 -2.29
CA THR A 124 -20.63 8.14 -1.87
C THR A 124 -21.40 7.55 -3.03
N VAL A 125 -21.14 6.30 -3.35
CA VAL A 125 -21.84 5.57 -4.42
C VAL A 125 -22.82 4.57 -3.80
N ASN A 126 -24.06 4.62 -4.29
CA ASN A 126 -25.08 3.66 -3.91
C ASN A 126 -25.63 2.99 -5.17
N TYR A 127 -25.59 1.66 -5.21
CA TYR A 127 -26.24 0.90 -6.26
C TYR A 127 -27.75 1.09 -6.18
N LEU A 128 -28.38 1.24 -7.34
CA LEU A 128 -29.83 1.44 -7.41
C LEU A 128 -30.57 0.16 -7.00
N SER A 129 -31.63 0.32 -6.22
CA SER A 129 -32.59 -0.76 -5.92
C SER A 129 -33.63 -0.89 -7.03
N PRO A 130 -34.22 -2.09 -7.22
CA PRO A 130 -35.25 -2.33 -8.25
C PRO A 130 -36.43 -1.37 -8.16
N GLU A 131 -36.75 -0.71 -9.28
CA GLU A 131 -37.87 0.27 -9.35
C GLU A 131 -39.23 -0.39 -9.51
N ASN A 132 -39.34 -1.65 -9.95
CA ASN A 132 -40.60 -2.39 -10.15
C ASN A 132 -41.67 -1.59 -10.94
N LEU A 133 -41.28 -1.09 -12.11
CA LEU A 133 -42.11 -0.22 -12.94
C LEU A 133 -43.12 -0.97 -13.82
N ALA A 134 -43.12 -2.31 -13.83
CA ALA A 134 -43.96 -3.12 -14.71
C ALA A 134 -45.47 -2.90 -14.42
N GLU A 135 -46.23 -2.75 -15.47
CA GLU A 135 -47.71 -2.64 -15.38
C GLU A 135 -48.32 -3.94 -14.88
N GLN A 136 -49.23 -3.87 -13.93
CA GLN A 136 -49.88 -5.06 -13.39
C GLN A 136 -50.58 -5.91 -14.46
N SER A 137 -51.27 -5.26 -15.42
CA SER A 137 -51.90 -5.93 -16.56
C SER A 137 -50.91 -6.74 -17.42
N TRP A 138 -49.70 -6.24 -17.59
CA TRP A 138 -48.66 -6.92 -18.31
C TRP A 138 -48.09 -8.11 -17.48
N LEU A 139 -47.87 -7.91 -16.17
CA LEU A 139 -47.45 -9.00 -15.26
C LEU A 139 -48.48 -10.12 -15.23
N ASP A 140 -49.76 -9.82 -15.09
CA ASP A 140 -50.83 -10.83 -15.09
C ASP A 140 -50.86 -11.66 -16.38
N LYS A 141 -50.46 -11.06 -17.50
CA LYS A 141 -50.42 -11.71 -18.81
C LYS A 141 -49.18 -12.57 -19.04
N TYR A 142 -48.04 -12.17 -18.52
CA TYR A 142 -46.76 -12.74 -18.92
C TYR A 142 -45.91 -13.34 -17.79
N ALA A 143 -46.06 -12.94 -16.52
CA ALA A 143 -45.16 -13.36 -15.44
C ALA A 143 -45.12 -14.89 -15.23
N GLU A 144 -46.27 -15.57 -15.36
CA GLU A 144 -46.40 -17.01 -15.18
C GLU A 144 -46.40 -17.80 -16.52
N LYS A 145 -46.08 -17.14 -17.63
CA LYS A 145 -46.19 -17.75 -18.95
C LYS A 145 -44.92 -18.49 -19.31
N ASN A 146 -44.99 -19.85 -19.35
CA ASN A 146 -43.84 -20.71 -19.58
C ASN A 146 -43.38 -20.73 -21.06
N ASN A 147 -44.22 -20.50 -22.02
CA ASN A 147 -43.98 -20.65 -23.47
C ASN A 147 -43.71 -19.27 -24.13
N LEU A 148 -42.82 -18.48 -23.52
CA LEU A 148 -42.33 -17.25 -24.15
C LEU A 148 -41.12 -17.56 -25.04
N PRO A 149 -40.96 -16.83 -26.18
CA PRO A 149 -39.76 -16.90 -26.98
C PRO A 149 -38.53 -16.52 -26.12
N GLU A 150 -37.40 -17.11 -26.46
CA GLU A 150 -36.12 -16.81 -25.80
C GLU A 150 -35.44 -15.60 -26.44
N ALA A 151 -34.83 -14.78 -25.61
CA ALA A 151 -33.85 -13.78 -25.98
C ALA A 151 -32.44 -14.31 -25.58
N TYR A 152 -31.49 -14.15 -26.46
CA TYR A 152 -30.18 -14.76 -26.35
C TYR A 152 -29.13 -13.74 -25.93
N PRO A 153 -28.46 -13.90 -24.77
CA PRO A 153 -27.32 -13.08 -24.41
C PRO A 153 -26.16 -13.41 -25.35
N LEU A 154 -25.56 -12.38 -25.94
CA LEU A 154 -24.48 -12.51 -26.92
C LEU A 154 -23.11 -12.25 -26.30
N GLU A 155 -22.99 -11.21 -25.48
CA GLU A 155 -21.74 -10.82 -24.85
C GLU A 155 -21.94 -9.99 -23.59
N MET A 156 -20.95 -10.03 -22.71
CA MET A 156 -20.82 -9.18 -21.55
C MET A 156 -19.95 -7.98 -21.92
N GLN A 157 -20.39 -6.76 -21.59
CA GLN A 157 -19.63 -5.56 -21.90
C GLN A 157 -19.30 -4.73 -20.66
N SER A 158 -18.10 -4.15 -20.63
CA SER A 158 -17.71 -3.08 -19.71
C SER A 158 -17.40 -1.79 -20.49
N ILE A 159 -17.44 -0.63 -19.82
CA ILE A 159 -17.14 0.67 -20.49
C ILE A 159 -15.68 0.78 -20.97
N ASN A 160 -14.76 0.01 -20.40
CA ASN A 160 -13.37 -0.11 -20.82
C ASN A 160 -12.72 -1.34 -20.15
N ALA A 161 -11.46 -1.61 -20.50
CA ALA A 161 -10.72 -2.76 -19.97
C ALA A 161 -10.48 -2.72 -18.44
N PHE A 162 -10.37 -1.53 -17.86
CA PHE A 162 -10.18 -1.37 -16.41
C PHE A 162 -11.37 -1.88 -15.61
N HIS A 163 -12.60 -1.70 -16.13
CA HIS A 163 -13.83 -2.15 -15.49
C HIS A 163 -14.21 -3.61 -15.83
N SER A 164 -13.46 -4.29 -16.69
CA SER A 164 -13.76 -5.67 -17.03
C SER A 164 -13.52 -6.61 -15.84
N PHE A 165 -14.50 -7.49 -15.58
CA PHE A 165 -14.35 -8.55 -14.59
C PHE A 165 -13.61 -9.79 -15.12
N TYR A 166 -13.41 -9.87 -16.45
CA TYR A 166 -12.72 -10.98 -17.07
C TYR A 166 -11.18 -10.81 -16.97
N PRO A 167 -10.39 -11.88 -16.71
CA PRO A 167 -10.85 -13.26 -16.45
C PRO A 167 -11.00 -13.64 -14.97
N MET A 168 -10.48 -12.82 -14.01
CA MET A 168 -10.25 -13.25 -12.63
C MET A 168 -11.34 -12.86 -11.64
N GLU A 169 -12.41 -12.18 -12.09
CA GLU A 169 -13.50 -11.71 -11.23
C GLU A 169 -14.87 -12.29 -11.67
N ILE A 170 -14.86 -13.35 -12.46
CA ILE A 170 -16.02 -14.12 -12.88
C ILE A 170 -16.07 -15.39 -12.05
N ILE A 171 -17.12 -15.58 -11.24
CA ILE A 171 -17.21 -16.70 -10.31
C ILE A 171 -17.47 -18.03 -11.02
N ALA A 172 -16.88 -19.10 -10.50
CA ALA A 172 -17.35 -20.46 -10.75
C ALA A 172 -18.73 -20.65 -10.13
N THR A 173 -19.60 -21.43 -10.78
CA THR A 173 -20.87 -21.83 -10.17
C THR A 173 -20.63 -22.82 -9.02
N GLN A 174 -21.61 -22.97 -8.13
CA GLN A 174 -21.55 -23.97 -7.06
C GLN A 174 -21.40 -25.39 -7.62
N ALA A 175 -22.05 -25.68 -8.77
CA ALA A 175 -21.96 -26.99 -9.43
C ALA A 175 -20.54 -27.26 -9.96
N GLU A 176 -19.90 -26.26 -10.59
CA GLU A 176 -18.52 -26.35 -11.09
C GLU A 176 -17.51 -26.47 -9.95
N THR A 177 -17.67 -25.64 -8.92
CA THR A 177 -16.86 -25.72 -7.70
C THR A 177 -16.95 -27.10 -7.07
N LYS A 178 -18.16 -27.64 -6.89
CA LYS A 178 -18.37 -28.97 -6.35
C LYS A 178 -17.75 -30.05 -7.23
N ALA A 179 -17.85 -29.92 -8.54
CA ALA A 179 -17.26 -30.87 -9.51
C ALA A 179 -15.72 -30.86 -9.41
N LEU A 180 -15.10 -29.69 -9.28
CA LEU A 180 -13.66 -29.58 -9.04
C LEU A 180 -13.27 -30.24 -7.72
N LEU A 181 -13.91 -29.86 -6.62
CA LEU A 181 -13.59 -30.34 -5.27
C LEU A 181 -13.77 -31.87 -5.14
N SER A 182 -14.73 -32.43 -5.88
CA SER A 182 -14.93 -33.89 -5.90
C SER A 182 -13.75 -34.66 -6.51
N LYS A 183 -12.95 -34.04 -7.35
CA LYS A 183 -11.73 -34.62 -7.95
C LYS A 183 -10.50 -34.51 -7.03
N HIS A 184 -10.56 -33.65 -6.01
CA HIS A 184 -9.43 -33.34 -5.12
C HIS A 184 -9.75 -33.64 -3.63
N GLN A 185 -10.57 -34.67 -3.36
CA GLN A 185 -11.01 -34.99 -2.01
C GLN A 185 -9.90 -35.42 -1.06
N ASP A 186 -8.79 -35.89 -1.58
CA ASP A 186 -7.57 -36.27 -0.85
C ASP A 186 -6.67 -35.08 -0.51
N GLN A 187 -6.93 -33.89 -1.07
CA GLN A 187 -6.18 -32.67 -0.85
C GLN A 187 -6.94 -31.72 0.12
N PRO A 188 -6.44 -31.46 1.33
CA PRO A 188 -7.14 -30.62 2.31
C PRO A 188 -7.19 -29.14 1.92
N TYR A 189 -6.34 -28.70 1.02
CA TYR A 189 -6.32 -27.41 0.35
C TYR A 189 -5.85 -27.58 -1.08
N ILE A 190 -6.11 -26.60 -1.93
CA ILE A 190 -5.79 -26.67 -3.36
C ILE A 190 -4.89 -25.51 -3.75
N LEU A 191 -3.87 -25.78 -4.56
CA LEU A 191 -2.97 -24.79 -5.13
C LEU A 191 -3.32 -24.51 -6.58
N PHE A 192 -3.44 -23.23 -6.94
CA PHE A 192 -3.71 -22.77 -8.30
C PHE A 192 -2.52 -21.93 -8.80
N PRO A 193 -1.58 -22.53 -9.54
CA PRO A 193 -0.57 -21.74 -10.26
C PRO A 193 -1.24 -20.77 -11.22
N GLU A 194 -0.83 -19.50 -11.21
CA GLU A 194 -1.41 -18.47 -12.05
C GLU A 194 -0.35 -17.55 -12.65
N ASP A 195 -0.58 -17.11 -13.88
CA ASP A 195 0.29 -16.16 -14.57
C ASP A 195 0.18 -14.77 -13.93
N ARG A 196 1.30 -14.04 -13.91
CA ARG A 196 1.34 -12.66 -13.42
C ARG A 196 0.40 -11.71 -14.17
N MET A 197 0.08 -12.01 -15.44
CA MET A 197 -0.85 -11.22 -16.25
C MET A 197 -2.31 -11.36 -15.80
N ASN A 198 -2.62 -12.37 -15.00
CA ASN A 198 -3.95 -12.62 -14.44
C ASN A 198 -3.91 -12.54 -12.89
N PRO A 199 -3.75 -11.36 -12.30
CA PRO A 199 -3.71 -11.23 -10.85
C PRO A 199 -4.92 -11.86 -10.18
N ILE A 200 -4.69 -12.61 -9.10
CA ILE A 200 -5.78 -13.18 -8.29
C ILE A 200 -6.49 -12.03 -7.57
N LYS A 201 -7.80 -11.89 -7.83
CA LYS A 201 -8.61 -10.74 -7.42
C LYS A 201 -9.76 -11.09 -6.48
N MET A 202 -10.08 -12.37 -6.32
CA MET A 202 -11.16 -12.84 -5.44
C MET A 202 -10.59 -13.66 -4.28
N TRP A 203 -11.13 -13.46 -3.09
CA TRP A 203 -10.64 -14.05 -1.85
C TRP A 203 -11.54 -15.15 -1.29
N SER A 204 -12.79 -15.26 -1.75
CA SER A 204 -13.77 -16.21 -1.26
C SER A 204 -14.51 -16.99 -2.35
N ASP A 205 -14.31 -16.63 -3.61
CA ASP A 205 -14.93 -17.30 -4.76
C ASP A 205 -13.86 -17.79 -5.73
N LEU A 206 -13.97 -19.01 -6.22
CA LEU A 206 -13.10 -19.52 -7.28
C LEU A 206 -13.39 -18.80 -8.59
N PRO A 207 -12.37 -18.27 -9.29
CA PRO A 207 -12.53 -17.78 -10.65
C PRO A 207 -13.00 -18.91 -11.59
N TYR A 208 -13.91 -18.60 -12.51
CA TYR A 208 -14.33 -19.53 -13.55
C TYR A 208 -13.15 -20.10 -14.35
N SER A 209 -12.14 -19.27 -14.61
CA SER A 209 -10.90 -19.68 -15.31
C SER A 209 -10.21 -20.87 -14.65
N TRP A 210 -10.31 -21.05 -13.33
CA TRP A 210 -9.68 -22.15 -12.62
C TRP A 210 -10.44 -23.47 -12.72
N VAL A 211 -11.75 -23.40 -12.88
CA VAL A 211 -12.60 -24.59 -12.98
C VAL A 211 -12.82 -25.06 -14.42
N SER A 212 -12.64 -24.16 -15.40
CA SER A 212 -12.88 -24.40 -16.82
C SER A 212 -11.66 -24.83 -17.62
N ARG A 213 -10.44 -24.52 -17.12
CA ARG A 213 -9.19 -24.93 -17.76
C ARG A 213 -8.75 -26.33 -17.35
N GLU A 214 -7.85 -26.92 -18.13
CA GLU A 214 -7.16 -28.12 -17.71
C GLU A 214 -6.41 -27.89 -16.39
N TRP A 215 -6.39 -28.90 -15.55
CA TRP A 215 -5.72 -28.83 -14.26
C TRP A 215 -4.22 -28.54 -14.43
N GLN A 216 -3.73 -27.52 -13.74
CA GLN A 216 -2.33 -27.11 -13.79
C GLN A 216 -1.65 -27.38 -12.46
N GLU A 217 -0.58 -28.16 -12.48
CA GLU A 217 0.27 -28.47 -11.32
C GLU A 217 1.61 -27.73 -11.38
N SER A 218 1.81 -26.91 -12.41
CA SER A 218 3.07 -26.22 -12.66
C SER A 218 2.87 -24.78 -13.13
N ILE A 219 3.85 -23.96 -12.81
CA ILE A 219 4.05 -22.65 -13.43
C ILE A 219 4.92 -22.86 -14.66
N LYS A 220 4.39 -22.56 -15.84
CA LYS A 220 5.13 -22.60 -17.11
C LYS A 220 5.15 -21.21 -17.70
N ALA A 221 6.35 -20.65 -17.84
CA ALA A 221 6.50 -19.30 -18.34
C ALA A 221 7.82 -19.09 -19.09
N THR A 222 7.91 -17.93 -19.72
CA THR A 222 9.12 -17.46 -20.39
C THR A 222 9.66 -16.24 -19.64
N ALA A 223 10.96 -16.19 -19.39
CA ALA A 223 11.66 -15.08 -18.79
C ALA A 223 12.90 -14.70 -19.61
N MET A 224 13.38 -13.50 -19.45
CA MET A 224 14.64 -13.05 -20.05
C MET A 224 15.78 -13.15 -19.02
N ARG A 225 17.00 -13.12 -19.51
CA ARG A 225 18.19 -12.99 -18.65
C ARG A 225 18.14 -11.63 -17.94
N ASN A 226 18.63 -11.56 -16.72
CA ASN A 226 18.57 -10.39 -15.84
C ASN A 226 17.13 -9.92 -15.51
N GLU A 227 16.10 -10.69 -15.84
CA GLU A 227 14.72 -10.39 -15.44
C GLU A 227 14.48 -10.77 -13.97
N TYR A 228 13.80 -9.90 -13.23
CA TYR A 228 13.12 -10.32 -12.02
C TYR A 228 11.74 -10.87 -12.40
N PHE A 229 11.62 -12.18 -12.47
CA PHE A 229 10.39 -12.86 -12.88
C PHE A 229 9.45 -13.01 -11.69
N ALA A 230 8.35 -12.26 -11.68
CA ALA A 230 7.28 -12.38 -10.70
C ALA A 230 6.22 -13.39 -11.14
N PHE A 231 5.62 -14.13 -10.18
CA PHE A 231 4.56 -15.09 -10.38
C PHE A 231 3.71 -15.26 -9.13
N GLN A 232 2.60 -15.97 -9.22
CA GLN A 232 1.69 -16.15 -8.10
C GLN A 232 1.11 -17.57 -8.03
N VAL A 233 0.68 -17.96 -6.82
CA VAL A 233 -0.07 -19.19 -6.57
C VAL A 233 -1.24 -18.86 -5.68
N GLY A 234 -2.47 -19.21 -6.10
CA GLY A 234 -3.65 -19.17 -5.26
C GLY A 234 -3.69 -20.39 -4.34
N LEU A 235 -3.86 -20.17 -3.06
CA LEU A 235 -4.02 -21.20 -2.05
C LEU A 235 -5.46 -21.16 -1.54
N TYR A 236 -6.23 -22.20 -1.81
CA TYR A 236 -7.64 -22.31 -1.43
C TYR A 236 -7.84 -23.29 -0.27
N ALA A 237 -8.29 -22.78 0.88
CA ALA A 237 -8.54 -23.55 2.10
C ALA A 237 -9.96 -24.15 2.08
N TRP A 238 -10.18 -25.29 1.43
CA TRP A 238 -11.54 -25.78 1.20
C TRP A 238 -12.06 -26.83 2.18
N GLN A 239 -11.18 -27.60 2.85
CA GLN A 239 -11.60 -28.58 3.85
C GLN A 239 -11.34 -28.12 5.30
N LYS A 240 -10.27 -27.34 5.49
CA LYS A 240 -9.84 -26.83 6.79
C LYS A 240 -9.19 -25.47 6.63
N SER A 241 -9.31 -24.63 7.65
CA SER A 241 -8.50 -23.42 7.77
C SER A 241 -7.01 -23.78 7.82
N ILE A 242 -6.20 -22.92 7.26
CA ILE A 242 -4.73 -23.07 7.23
C ILE A 242 -4.15 -22.19 8.33
N GLU A 243 -3.43 -22.83 9.24
CA GLU A 243 -2.50 -22.13 10.13
C GLU A 243 -1.24 -21.84 9.33
N ASP A 244 -0.42 -20.95 9.80
CA ASP A 244 0.76 -20.46 9.10
C ASP A 244 1.44 -21.47 8.15
N ILE A 245 2.04 -20.97 7.08
CA ILE A 245 2.70 -21.78 6.05
C ILE A 245 4.20 -21.56 6.03
N GLU A 246 4.95 -22.62 5.80
CA GLU A 246 6.35 -22.56 5.39
C GLU A 246 6.43 -22.67 3.87
N ILE A 247 7.26 -21.82 3.25
CA ILE A 247 7.51 -21.81 1.81
C ILE A 247 8.99 -22.07 1.58
N SER A 248 9.29 -23.01 0.69
CA SER A 248 10.65 -23.31 0.28
C SER A 248 10.72 -23.57 -1.22
N PHE A 249 11.88 -23.26 -1.80
CA PHE A 249 12.19 -23.47 -3.21
C PHE A 249 13.36 -24.43 -3.35
N SER A 250 13.33 -25.27 -4.39
CA SER A 250 14.51 -25.97 -4.82
C SER A 250 15.34 -25.08 -5.75
N ASP A 251 16.61 -25.42 -5.90
CA ASP A 251 17.39 -24.90 -7.01
C ASP A 251 16.71 -25.29 -8.35
N MET A 252 16.71 -24.36 -9.30
CA MET A 252 16.29 -24.68 -10.67
C MET A 252 17.49 -25.21 -11.46
N LYS A 253 17.29 -26.32 -12.17
CA LYS A 253 18.28 -26.96 -13.02
C LYS A 253 18.04 -26.62 -14.47
N GLY A 254 19.05 -26.11 -15.15
CA GLY A 254 19.00 -25.66 -16.52
C GLY A 254 19.95 -26.43 -17.46
N PRO A 255 20.08 -25.95 -18.71
CA PRO A 255 20.93 -26.57 -19.72
C PRO A 255 22.40 -26.68 -19.29
N GLY A 256 23.07 -27.77 -19.69
CA GLY A 256 24.49 -27.95 -19.45
C GLY A 256 24.93 -28.02 -17.98
N GLY A 257 24.01 -28.18 -17.04
CA GLY A 257 24.27 -28.15 -15.60
C GLY A 257 24.19 -26.74 -14.99
N ALA A 258 23.71 -25.74 -15.73
CA ALA A 258 23.42 -24.40 -15.21
C ALA A 258 22.38 -24.47 -14.10
N LYS A 259 22.44 -23.52 -13.18
CA LYS A 259 21.62 -23.51 -11.97
C LYS A 259 21.18 -22.08 -11.63
N ILE A 260 19.92 -21.94 -11.22
CA ILE A 260 19.43 -20.75 -10.49
C ILE A 260 19.22 -21.16 -9.04
N SER A 261 19.87 -20.48 -8.11
CA SER A 261 19.82 -20.83 -6.69
C SER A 261 18.43 -20.62 -6.10
N SER A 262 18.03 -21.49 -5.18
CA SER A 262 16.84 -21.32 -4.35
C SER A 262 16.85 -20.02 -3.52
N GLU A 263 18.02 -19.47 -3.24
CA GLU A 263 18.20 -18.18 -2.54
C GLU A 263 17.79 -16.98 -3.40
N SER A 264 17.69 -17.15 -4.73
CA SER A 264 17.23 -16.11 -5.65
C SER A 264 15.70 -15.89 -5.63
N PHE A 265 14.98 -16.73 -4.89
CA PHE A 265 13.53 -16.64 -4.78
C PHE A 265 13.10 -15.83 -3.55
N SER A 266 11.98 -15.13 -3.70
CA SER A 266 11.29 -14.42 -2.61
C SER A 266 9.81 -14.76 -2.61
N CYS A 267 9.18 -14.70 -1.42
CA CYS A 267 7.73 -14.73 -1.26
C CYS A 267 7.30 -13.54 -0.40
N TYR A 268 6.72 -12.54 -1.02
CA TYR A 268 6.39 -11.26 -0.35
C TYR A 268 5.37 -11.41 0.77
N ASN A 269 4.46 -12.38 0.67
CA ASN A 269 3.45 -12.65 1.68
C ASN A 269 4.06 -13.23 2.98
N LYS A 270 5.26 -13.82 2.91
CA LYS A 270 6.00 -14.33 4.09
C LYS A 270 6.92 -13.30 4.75
N GLY A 271 7.01 -12.11 4.18
CA GLY A 271 7.87 -11.04 4.66
C GLY A 271 8.98 -10.70 3.67
N GLY A 272 10.14 -10.35 4.20
CA GLY A 272 11.31 -9.87 3.44
C GLY A 272 12.15 -8.93 4.28
N VAL A 273 12.33 -7.70 3.83
CA VAL A 273 13.04 -6.63 4.54
C VAL A 273 12.03 -5.53 4.91
N ASP A 274 11.96 -5.15 6.17
CA ASP A 274 11.10 -4.05 6.60
C ASP A 274 11.69 -2.67 6.25
N TRP A 275 10.98 -1.62 6.63
CA TRP A 275 11.37 -0.22 6.36
C TRP A 275 12.56 0.28 7.21
N THR A 276 13.04 -0.52 8.15
CA THR A 276 14.23 -0.25 8.95
C THR A 276 15.44 -1.04 8.48
N GLY A 277 15.28 -1.87 7.45
CA GLY A 277 16.32 -2.77 6.93
C GLY A 277 16.40 -4.11 7.65
N GLU A 278 15.56 -4.34 8.65
CA GLU A 278 15.54 -5.57 9.42
C GLU A 278 14.72 -6.68 8.73
N LYS A 279 14.95 -7.91 9.14
CA LYS A 279 14.23 -9.05 8.60
C LYS A 279 12.76 -9.02 9.05
N LEU A 280 11.84 -8.90 8.09
CA LEU A 280 10.41 -9.04 8.30
C LEU A 280 9.98 -10.50 8.12
N ILE A 281 9.23 -11.04 9.08
CA ILE A 281 8.61 -12.36 9.00
C ILE A 281 7.10 -12.18 9.23
N LYS A 282 6.29 -12.74 8.33
CA LYS A 282 4.83 -12.70 8.41
C LYS A 282 4.25 -14.10 8.50
N GLU A 283 3.24 -14.26 9.33
CA GLU A 283 2.41 -15.47 9.37
C GLU A 283 1.24 -15.33 8.40
N ILE A 284 0.85 -16.42 7.78
CA ILE A 284 -0.27 -16.46 6.83
C ILE A 284 -1.32 -17.42 7.38
N HIS A 285 -2.48 -16.88 7.72
CA HIS A 285 -3.66 -17.65 8.13
C HIS A 285 -4.72 -17.52 7.05
N VAL A 286 -5.31 -18.66 6.63
CA VAL A 286 -6.36 -18.68 5.61
C VAL A 286 -7.59 -19.39 6.18
N GLU A 287 -8.69 -18.67 6.28
CA GLU A 287 -9.93 -19.22 6.80
C GLU A 287 -10.55 -20.25 5.82
N LEU A 288 -11.37 -21.13 6.38
CA LEU A 288 -12.09 -22.13 5.57
C LEU A 288 -12.98 -21.44 4.52
N GLY A 289 -12.78 -21.79 3.27
CA GLY A 289 -13.48 -21.21 2.13
C GLY A 289 -12.76 -20.03 1.48
N ASP A 290 -11.67 -19.52 2.07
CA ASP A 290 -10.94 -18.38 1.55
C ASP A 290 -9.77 -18.78 0.66
N ILE A 291 -9.35 -17.82 -0.17
CA ILE A 291 -8.24 -17.89 -1.11
C ILE A 291 -7.18 -16.89 -0.69
N GLN A 292 -5.95 -17.35 -0.51
CA GLN A 292 -4.78 -16.49 -0.35
C GLN A 292 -3.95 -16.49 -1.63
N ALA A 293 -3.75 -15.34 -2.23
CA ALA A 293 -2.76 -15.17 -3.28
C ALA A 293 -1.36 -15.07 -2.66
N LEU A 294 -0.45 -15.92 -3.11
CA LEU A 294 0.96 -15.91 -2.73
C LEU A 294 1.77 -15.36 -3.90
N TRP A 295 2.29 -14.15 -3.74
CA TRP A 295 3.14 -13.51 -4.74
C TRP A 295 4.61 -13.79 -4.46
N MET A 296 5.28 -14.24 -5.49
CA MET A 296 6.66 -14.68 -5.47
C MET A 296 7.44 -14.10 -6.62
N GLY A 297 8.75 -14.13 -6.52
CA GLY A 297 9.63 -13.74 -7.61
C GLY A 297 10.96 -14.45 -7.56
N VAL A 298 11.64 -14.47 -8.69
CA VAL A 298 12.98 -15.02 -8.84
C VAL A 298 13.85 -14.11 -9.69
N MET A 299 15.05 -13.81 -9.21
CA MET A 299 16.07 -13.09 -9.99
C MET A 299 16.74 -14.07 -10.96
N ILE A 300 16.56 -13.85 -12.25
CA ILE A 300 17.25 -14.59 -13.30
C ILE A 300 18.66 -14.01 -13.48
N PRO A 301 19.74 -14.78 -13.34
CA PRO A 301 21.09 -14.26 -13.53
C PRO A 301 21.29 -13.69 -14.95
N GLU A 302 22.08 -12.63 -15.06
CA GLU A 302 22.42 -12.03 -16.36
C GLU A 302 23.21 -13.00 -17.25
N ASP A 303 24.01 -13.86 -16.64
CA ASP A 303 24.82 -14.89 -17.29
C ASP A 303 24.10 -16.25 -17.43
N ALA A 304 22.79 -16.32 -17.11
CA ALA A 304 22.01 -17.55 -17.26
C ALA A 304 22.09 -18.09 -18.69
N GLN A 305 22.29 -19.40 -18.84
CA GLN A 305 22.27 -20.05 -20.15
C GLN A 305 20.82 -20.07 -20.69
N PRO A 306 20.56 -19.66 -21.93
CA PRO A 306 19.24 -19.78 -22.51
C PRO A 306 18.74 -21.23 -22.57
N GLY A 307 17.46 -21.45 -22.31
CA GLY A 307 16.80 -22.75 -22.34
C GLY A 307 15.91 -22.98 -21.12
N GLU A 308 15.43 -24.21 -20.99
CA GLU A 308 14.48 -24.59 -19.97
C GLU A 308 15.16 -24.88 -18.62
N TYR A 309 14.62 -24.27 -17.56
CA TYR A 309 15.00 -24.48 -16.18
C TYR A 309 13.83 -25.05 -15.39
N GLU A 310 14.09 -26.12 -14.64
CA GLU A 310 13.10 -26.78 -13.81
C GLU A 310 13.46 -26.68 -12.33
N GLY A 311 12.49 -26.31 -11.51
CA GLY A 311 12.57 -26.23 -10.05
C GLY A 311 11.23 -26.53 -9.42
N GLN A 312 11.15 -26.44 -8.10
CA GLN A 312 9.96 -26.77 -7.33
C GLN A 312 9.73 -25.81 -6.18
N LEU A 313 8.50 -25.36 -6.04
CA LEU A 313 7.97 -24.67 -4.87
C LEU A 313 7.31 -25.71 -3.95
N SER A 314 7.59 -25.67 -2.66
CA SER A 314 6.91 -26.45 -1.63
C SER A 314 6.19 -25.51 -0.67
N ILE A 315 4.90 -25.74 -0.47
CA ILE A 315 4.04 -25.02 0.48
C ILE A 315 3.64 -26.00 1.57
N HIS A 316 4.00 -25.70 2.81
CA HIS A 316 3.80 -26.57 3.97
C HIS A 316 3.07 -25.81 5.07
N PRO A 317 1.74 -25.94 5.18
CA PRO A 317 0.99 -25.44 6.32
C PRO A 317 1.40 -26.16 7.61
N LYS A 318 1.44 -25.45 8.74
CA LYS A 318 1.78 -26.04 10.06
C LYS A 318 0.86 -27.21 10.45
N ASN A 319 -0.40 -27.14 10.04
CA ASN A 319 -1.46 -28.08 10.44
C ASN A 319 -1.88 -29.07 9.34
N LEU A 320 -1.28 -29.00 8.13
CA LEU A 320 -1.68 -29.83 6.97
C LEU A 320 -0.46 -30.37 6.20
N PRO A 321 -0.62 -31.45 5.39
CA PRO A 321 0.47 -31.96 4.57
C PRO A 321 0.99 -30.94 3.56
N ALA A 322 2.30 -31.01 3.26
CA ALA A 322 2.91 -30.18 2.23
C ALA A 322 2.39 -30.55 0.83
N GLN A 323 2.23 -29.54 -0.02
CA GLN A 323 2.01 -29.70 -1.45
C GLN A 323 3.11 -28.99 -2.26
N LYS A 324 3.26 -29.37 -3.50
CA LYS A 324 4.32 -28.89 -4.38
C LYS A 324 3.75 -28.35 -5.68
N VAL A 325 4.44 -27.36 -6.24
CA VAL A 325 4.17 -26.79 -7.57
C VAL A 325 5.48 -26.82 -8.34
N ASP A 326 5.49 -27.40 -9.52
CA ASP A 326 6.67 -27.36 -10.38
C ASP A 326 6.79 -25.99 -11.05
N ILE A 327 8.03 -25.50 -11.16
CA ILE A 327 8.35 -24.22 -11.82
C ILE A 327 9.21 -24.55 -13.04
N ILE A 328 8.70 -24.22 -14.22
CA ILE A 328 9.34 -24.46 -15.51
C ILE A 328 9.46 -23.12 -16.22
N LEU A 329 10.68 -22.59 -16.30
CA LEU A 329 10.97 -21.32 -16.95
C LEU A 329 11.84 -21.53 -18.20
N ASN A 330 11.36 -21.07 -19.33
CA ASN A 330 12.17 -21.00 -20.55
C ASN A 330 12.89 -19.64 -20.59
N ILE A 331 14.20 -19.65 -20.36
CA ILE A 331 15.03 -18.43 -20.34
C ILE A 331 15.45 -18.11 -21.79
N LEU A 332 15.05 -16.93 -22.24
CA LEU A 332 15.41 -16.39 -23.56
C LEU A 332 16.85 -15.83 -23.57
N PRO A 333 17.48 -15.74 -24.74
CA PRO A 333 18.85 -15.22 -24.87
C PRO A 333 18.97 -13.69 -24.60
N ASP A 334 17.87 -12.95 -24.72
CA ASP A 334 17.87 -11.50 -24.51
C ASP A 334 18.10 -11.15 -23.05
N VAL A 335 18.75 -10.00 -22.80
CA VAL A 335 19.06 -9.47 -21.46
C VAL A 335 18.26 -8.20 -21.22
N LEU A 336 17.53 -8.14 -20.13
CA LEU A 336 16.87 -6.91 -19.68
C LEU A 336 17.87 -6.03 -18.90
N ALA A 337 17.96 -4.77 -19.26
CA ALA A 337 18.89 -3.83 -18.62
C ALA A 337 18.49 -3.48 -17.20
N ASP A 338 17.17 -3.43 -16.92
CA ASP A 338 16.58 -2.90 -15.70
C ASP A 338 15.72 -3.94 -14.94
N HIS A 339 16.02 -5.20 -15.09
CA HIS A 339 15.26 -6.31 -14.49
C HIS A 339 13.79 -6.39 -14.94
N GLY A 340 13.37 -5.58 -15.91
CA GLY A 340 11.98 -5.44 -16.37
C GLY A 340 11.20 -4.32 -15.70
N ASP A 341 11.84 -3.43 -14.97
CA ASP A 341 11.18 -2.35 -14.21
C ASP A 341 10.53 -1.29 -15.09
N SER A 342 10.99 -1.08 -16.31
CA SER A 342 10.33 -0.23 -17.31
C SER A 342 9.01 -0.80 -17.83
N GLU A 343 8.74 -2.09 -17.60
CA GLU A 343 7.53 -2.77 -18.05
C GLU A 343 6.60 -3.11 -16.85
N PRO A 344 5.65 -2.25 -16.48
CA PRO A 344 4.79 -2.44 -15.30
C PRO A 344 4.08 -3.80 -15.24
N ALA A 345 3.67 -4.33 -16.38
CA ALA A 345 2.99 -5.64 -16.47
C ALA A 345 3.87 -6.84 -16.07
N LYS A 346 5.19 -6.69 -16.00
CA LYS A 346 6.10 -7.74 -15.51
C LYS A 346 6.07 -7.92 -14.00
N HIS A 347 5.53 -6.94 -13.25
CA HIS A 347 5.52 -6.94 -11.78
C HIS A 347 6.92 -7.06 -11.15
N SER A 348 7.99 -6.81 -11.89
CA SER A 348 9.38 -6.90 -11.41
C SER A 348 9.66 -5.97 -10.24
N ARG A 349 8.97 -4.82 -10.19
CA ARG A 349 9.05 -3.83 -9.10
C ARG A 349 8.54 -4.34 -7.76
N LEU A 350 7.88 -5.50 -7.68
CA LEU A 350 7.58 -6.11 -6.38
C LEU A 350 8.84 -6.37 -5.55
N ARG A 351 10.02 -6.58 -6.19
CA ARG A 351 11.30 -6.69 -5.46
C ARG A 351 11.68 -5.41 -4.71
N TRP A 352 11.16 -4.24 -5.13
CA TRP A 352 11.38 -2.97 -4.44
C TRP A 352 10.81 -2.94 -3.03
N LEU A 353 9.86 -3.81 -2.72
CA LEU A 353 9.35 -3.99 -1.35
C LEU A 353 10.46 -4.43 -0.37
N ASP A 354 11.48 -5.11 -0.87
CA ASP A 354 12.62 -5.60 -0.09
C ASP A 354 13.90 -4.81 -0.36
N SER A 355 13.79 -3.61 -0.94
CA SER A 355 14.92 -2.73 -1.21
C SER A 355 15.62 -2.30 0.09
N ARG A 356 16.94 -2.22 0.01
CA ARG A 356 17.83 -1.75 1.08
C ARG A 356 18.48 -0.40 0.76
N ILE A 357 18.02 0.29 -0.27
CA ILE A 357 18.62 1.56 -0.71
C ILE A 357 18.59 2.63 0.40
N ALA A 358 17.60 2.55 1.30
CA ALA A 358 17.48 3.46 2.44
C ALA A 358 18.48 3.18 3.57
N GLU A 359 19.22 2.06 3.53
CA GLU A 359 20.23 1.71 4.54
C GLU A 359 21.59 2.35 4.26
N ASP A 360 21.74 3.02 3.14
CA ASP A 360 22.96 3.71 2.78
C ASP A 360 23.25 4.86 3.78
N ASN A 361 24.46 4.83 4.35
CA ASN A 361 24.98 5.85 5.26
C ASN A 361 26.01 6.75 4.58
N GLU A 362 25.99 6.86 3.27
CA GLU A 362 26.86 7.75 2.53
C GLU A 362 26.57 9.20 2.88
N VAL A 363 27.62 9.92 3.27
CA VAL A 363 27.49 11.34 3.66
C VAL A 363 27.42 12.20 2.42
N ILE A 364 26.27 12.80 2.16
CA ILE A 364 26.01 13.67 1.01
C ILE A 364 26.29 15.15 1.34
N SER A 365 26.70 15.94 0.34
CA SER A 365 26.83 17.39 0.48
C SER A 365 25.48 18.04 0.82
N PRO A 366 25.39 19.06 1.73
CA PRO A 366 26.51 19.76 2.39
C PRO A 366 26.96 19.13 3.72
N TYR A 367 26.47 17.96 4.07
CA TYR A 367 26.78 17.31 5.35
C TYR A 367 28.25 16.88 5.46
N MET A 368 28.67 16.56 6.67
CA MET A 368 30.03 16.16 7.00
C MET A 368 30.03 14.81 7.73
N PRO A 369 31.07 13.98 7.56
CA PRO A 369 31.26 12.79 8.38
C PRO A 369 31.24 13.12 9.87
N ILE A 370 30.56 12.28 10.66
CA ILE A 370 30.52 12.43 12.12
C ILE A 370 31.92 12.21 12.70
N LYS A 371 32.38 13.14 13.52
CA LYS A 371 33.66 13.02 14.23
C LYS A 371 33.42 12.74 15.70
N VAL A 372 33.94 11.63 16.20
CA VAL A 372 33.79 11.20 17.61
C VAL A 372 35.06 11.46 18.38
N GLN A 373 34.99 12.24 19.48
CA GLN A 373 36.08 12.50 20.41
C GLN A 373 35.61 12.29 21.85
N GLY A 374 35.98 11.17 22.47
CA GLY A 374 35.47 10.78 23.78
C GLY A 374 33.96 10.51 23.71
N ASN A 375 33.17 11.33 24.40
CA ASN A 375 31.71 11.30 24.39
C ASN A 375 31.10 12.43 23.53
N GLU A 376 31.93 13.19 22.81
CA GLU A 376 31.49 14.25 21.90
C GLU A 376 31.38 13.74 20.46
N MET A 377 30.36 14.17 19.76
CA MET A 377 30.10 13.88 18.34
C MET A 377 29.85 15.20 17.59
N ASP A 378 30.75 15.53 16.65
CA ASP A 378 30.64 16.72 15.81
C ASP A 378 29.93 16.40 14.49
N LEU A 379 28.95 17.23 14.14
CA LEU A 379 28.18 17.22 12.90
C LEU A 379 28.31 18.55 12.17
N LEU A 380 27.72 18.66 10.98
CA LEU A 380 27.64 19.95 10.29
C LEU A 380 26.94 21.00 11.17
N GLY A 381 27.70 21.98 11.68
CA GLY A 381 27.18 23.09 12.48
C GLY A 381 26.56 22.69 13.82
N ARG A 382 26.74 21.45 14.29
CA ARG A 382 26.15 20.95 15.54
C ARG A 382 27.11 20.03 16.26
N LYS A 383 26.93 19.93 17.57
CA LYS A 383 27.68 18.99 18.42
C LYS A 383 26.71 18.33 19.42
N VAL A 384 26.89 17.04 19.66
CA VAL A 384 26.21 16.28 20.72
C VAL A 384 27.23 15.76 21.70
N VAL A 385 26.99 15.94 22.99
CA VAL A 385 27.77 15.38 24.08
C VAL A 385 26.89 14.38 24.82
N LEU A 386 27.39 13.14 25.02
CA LEU A 386 26.64 12.10 25.74
C LEU A 386 27.03 12.04 27.22
N SER A 387 26.03 11.89 28.07
CA SER A 387 26.18 11.53 29.48
C SER A 387 26.59 10.04 29.62
N PRO A 388 27.04 9.60 30.82
CA PRO A 388 27.33 8.19 31.06
C PRO A 388 26.14 7.24 30.84
N ASP A 389 24.90 7.75 30.89
CA ASP A 389 23.67 6.99 30.61
C ASP A 389 23.39 6.84 29.11
N GLY A 390 24.21 7.43 28.24
CA GLY A 390 24.08 7.36 26.79
C GLY A 390 23.03 8.31 26.22
N LEU A 391 22.51 9.23 27.03
CA LEU A 391 21.58 10.28 26.64
C LEU A 391 22.33 11.61 26.41
N PRO A 392 21.76 12.60 25.69
CA PRO A 392 22.41 13.89 25.51
C PRO A 392 22.64 14.62 26.85
N GLU A 393 23.89 14.87 27.18
CA GLU A 393 24.30 15.79 28.23
C GLU A 393 24.18 17.24 27.74
N GLN A 394 24.59 17.46 26.47
CA GLN A 394 24.47 18.76 25.82
C GLN A 394 24.31 18.58 24.30
N ILE A 395 23.56 19.50 23.71
CA ILE A 395 23.43 19.69 22.26
C ILE A 395 23.78 21.14 21.96
N MET A 396 24.62 21.36 20.95
CA MET A 396 25.10 22.70 20.57
C MET A 396 24.79 22.99 19.11
N SER A 397 24.48 24.23 18.80
CA SER A 397 24.33 24.74 17.44
C SER A 397 25.29 25.88 17.18
N GLN A 398 25.91 25.90 16.01
CA GLN A 398 26.81 26.93 15.52
C GLN A 398 26.25 27.67 14.30
N PHE A 399 25.00 27.41 13.94
CA PHE A 399 24.35 28.15 12.87
C PHE A 399 24.17 29.62 13.25
N THR A 400 24.44 30.51 12.30
CA THR A 400 24.20 31.93 12.45
C THR A 400 22.72 32.24 12.66
N GLN A 401 22.41 33.34 13.31
CA GLN A 401 21.02 33.73 13.62
C GLN A 401 20.17 33.94 12.35
N ASP A 402 20.79 34.35 11.26
CA ASP A 402 20.15 34.52 9.96
C ASP A 402 20.09 33.24 9.13
N MET A 403 20.63 32.15 9.66
CA MET A 403 20.68 30.84 9.03
C MET A 403 21.46 30.76 7.72
N THR A 404 22.30 31.74 7.41
CA THR A 404 23.04 31.75 6.13
C THR A 404 24.42 31.10 6.23
N GLY A 405 24.87 30.71 7.42
CA GLY A 405 26.20 30.14 7.62
C GLY A 405 26.38 29.42 8.96
N ILE A 406 27.61 28.95 9.16
CA ILE A 406 28.08 28.36 10.42
C ILE A 406 29.14 29.27 10.99
N GLY A 407 28.91 29.73 12.23
CA GLY A 407 29.81 30.62 12.96
C GLY A 407 30.78 29.87 13.87
N SER A 408 31.57 30.64 14.61
CA SER A 408 32.49 30.13 15.63
C SER A 408 31.85 30.02 17.02
N GLU A 409 30.75 30.71 17.24
CA GLU A 409 30.04 30.73 18.53
C GLU A 409 29.06 29.57 18.61
N SER A 410 29.02 28.91 19.76
CA SER A 410 28.10 27.79 20.00
C SER A 410 27.00 28.20 20.97
N ARG A 411 25.75 28.04 20.56
CA ARG A 411 24.58 28.09 21.45
C ARG A 411 24.35 26.73 22.08
N LEU A 412 24.10 26.70 23.38
CA LEU A 412 23.81 25.46 24.14
C LEU A 412 22.30 25.29 24.20
N LEU A 413 21.79 24.12 23.72
CA LEU A 413 20.35 23.83 23.73
C LEU A 413 19.84 23.52 25.14
N LEU A 414 20.57 22.65 25.85
CA LEU A 414 20.14 22.12 27.14
C LEU A 414 20.66 23.01 28.29
N ASN A 415 19.87 23.11 29.35
CA ASN A 415 20.31 23.74 30.60
C ASN A 415 20.97 22.71 31.53
N ARG A 416 20.53 21.46 31.47
CA ARG A 416 21.12 20.29 32.10
C ARG A 416 20.91 19.04 31.22
N GLU A 417 21.51 17.91 31.56
CA GLU A 417 21.40 16.68 30.81
C GLU A 417 19.95 16.16 30.69
N MET A 418 19.64 15.51 29.57
CA MET A 418 18.40 14.74 29.42
C MET A 418 18.45 13.50 30.28
N GLY A 419 17.30 13.06 30.83
CA GLY A 419 17.32 11.88 31.67
C GLY A 419 15.98 11.30 32.01
N PHE A 420 16.01 10.03 32.41
CA PHE A 420 14.87 9.36 32.99
C PHE A 420 14.79 9.63 34.50
N THR A 421 13.57 9.73 34.98
CA THR A 421 13.25 9.74 36.41
C THR A 421 12.32 8.59 36.74
N VAL A 422 12.62 7.85 37.80
CA VAL A 422 11.75 6.79 38.33
C VAL A 422 11.27 7.23 39.71
N GLU A 423 10.00 7.55 39.82
CA GLU A 423 9.32 7.80 41.10
C GLU A 423 8.69 6.50 41.61
N LEU A 424 9.12 6.07 42.79
CA LEU A 424 8.59 4.87 43.45
C LEU A 424 7.21 5.13 44.10
N GLU A 425 6.48 4.08 44.45
CA GLU A 425 5.12 4.17 45.05
C GLU A 425 5.10 5.02 46.33
N ASP A 426 6.21 5.08 47.07
CA ASP A 426 6.36 5.89 48.27
C ASP A 426 6.74 7.36 48.03
N GLY A 427 6.81 7.80 46.78
CA GLY A 427 7.19 9.14 46.35
C GLY A 427 8.71 9.39 46.33
N SER A 428 9.54 8.40 46.65
CA SER A 428 11.00 8.57 46.55
C SER A 428 11.49 8.44 45.09
N ILE A 429 12.53 9.18 44.76
CA ILE A 429 13.16 9.10 43.42
C ILE A 429 14.31 8.09 43.47
N ALA A 430 14.27 7.10 42.57
CA ALA A 430 15.30 6.10 42.47
C ALA A 430 16.61 6.70 41.90
N GLU A 431 17.73 6.46 42.60
CA GLU A 431 19.07 6.91 42.13
C GLU A 431 19.50 6.08 40.92
N PHE A 432 19.91 6.75 39.84
CA PHE A 432 20.51 6.10 38.67
C PHE A 432 22.01 5.84 38.91
N LYS A 433 22.43 4.60 38.56
CA LYS A 433 23.83 4.18 38.62
C LYS A 433 24.24 3.64 37.25
N SER A 434 24.93 4.46 36.49
CA SER A 434 25.39 4.12 35.14
C SER A 434 26.68 3.31 35.15
N LYS A 435 26.86 2.48 34.12
CA LYS A 435 28.10 1.77 33.81
C LYS A 435 28.98 2.50 32.77
N GLY A 436 28.48 3.62 32.24
CA GLY A 436 29.09 4.34 31.14
C GLY A 436 28.68 3.85 29.76
N ILE A 437 29.07 4.58 28.74
CA ILE A 437 28.77 4.28 27.33
C ILE A 437 29.80 3.36 26.70
N ARG A 438 29.38 2.53 25.75
CA ARG A 438 30.23 1.75 24.89
C ARG A 438 29.77 1.96 23.44
N TYR A 439 30.64 2.47 22.60
CA TYR A 439 30.35 2.59 21.17
C TYR A 439 30.29 1.19 20.53
N THR A 440 29.26 0.97 19.72
CA THR A 440 29.01 -0.27 18.98
C THR A 440 29.31 -0.13 17.50
N GLY A 441 29.24 1.10 16.96
CA GLY A 441 29.59 1.46 15.59
C GLY A 441 30.10 2.90 15.51
N LYS A 442 31.08 3.15 14.63
CA LYS A 442 31.61 4.49 14.32
C LYS A 442 31.89 4.58 12.82
N GLU A 443 30.83 4.80 12.08
CA GLU A 443 30.87 5.02 10.64
C GLU A 443 30.85 6.51 10.31
N ALA A 444 31.18 6.89 9.09
CA ALA A 444 31.16 8.29 8.66
C ALA A 444 29.76 8.90 8.75
N GLY A 445 28.73 8.14 8.35
CA GLY A 445 27.34 8.60 8.31
C GLY A 445 26.54 8.26 9.56
N ARG A 446 27.00 7.31 10.41
CA ARG A 446 26.26 6.85 11.59
C ARG A 446 27.18 6.46 12.74
N VAL A 447 26.82 6.84 13.95
CA VAL A 447 27.48 6.42 15.19
C VAL A 447 26.48 5.76 16.11
N SER A 448 26.81 4.57 16.63
CA SER A 448 25.95 3.79 17.52
C SER A 448 26.65 3.51 18.86
N TRP A 449 25.88 3.49 19.93
CA TRP A 449 26.39 3.21 21.30
C TRP A 449 25.34 2.47 22.14
N GLU A 450 25.83 1.93 23.25
CA GLU A 450 25.02 1.28 24.26
C GLU A 450 25.44 1.73 25.66
N ALA A 451 24.47 1.91 26.54
CA ALA A 451 24.67 2.19 27.95
C ALA A 451 23.72 1.34 28.82
N SER A 452 24.10 1.10 30.06
CA SER A 452 23.25 0.40 31.00
C SER A 452 23.32 1.05 32.37
N SER A 453 22.14 1.33 32.93
CA SER A 453 21.96 1.96 34.23
C SER A 453 21.02 1.15 35.12
N LYS A 454 21.17 1.32 36.43
CA LYS A 454 20.30 0.73 37.43
C LYS A 454 19.61 1.83 38.21
N ALA A 455 18.26 1.79 38.28
CA ALA A 455 17.44 2.67 39.10
C ALA A 455 16.58 1.81 40.04
N GLY A 456 16.93 1.75 41.34
CA GLY A 456 16.29 0.84 42.28
C GLY A 456 16.39 -0.61 41.81
N ASP A 457 15.25 -1.26 41.60
CA ASP A 457 15.14 -2.63 41.10
C ASP A 457 14.93 -2.72 39.58
N LEU A 458 14.95 -1.58 38.88
CA LEU A 458 14.85 -1.51 37.45
C LEU A 458 16.25 -1.44 36.81
N ILE A 459 16.40 -2.08 35.65
CA ILE A 459 17.56 -1.98 34.78
C ILE A 459 17.14 -1.28 33.51
N PHE A 460 17.83 -0.23 33.14
CA PHE A 460 17.72 0.46 31.88
C PHE A 460 18.85 0.00 30.95
N VAL A 461 18.52 -0.40 29.75
CA VAL A 461 19.47 -0.65 28.65
C VAL A 461 19.10 0.34 27.54
N ILE A 462 20.02 1.23 27.25
CA ILE A 462 19.83 2.30 26.26
C ILE A 462 20.77 2.03 25.09
N LYS A 463 20.21 1.87 23.91
CA LYS A 463 20.94 1.86 22.64
C LYS A 463 20.58 3.14 21.91
N GLY A 464 21.59 3.87 21.47
CA GLY A 464 21.44 5.10 20.73
C GLY A 464 22.16 5.06 19.40
N GLU A 465 21.62 5.74 18.41
CA GLU A 465 22.23 5.99 17.11
C GLU A 465 22.09 7.46 16.77
N LEU A 466 23.10 8.02 16.10
CA LEU A 466 23.11 9.37 15.56
C LEU A 466 23.57 9.32 14.11
N GLU A 467 22.75 9.90 13.23
CA GLU A 467 23.07 10.04 11.80
C GLU A 467 23.66 11.41 11.48
N PHE A 468 24.35 11.51 10.36
CA PHE A 468 25.10 12.71 9.94
C PHE A 468 24.23 13.96 9.77
N ASP A 469 22.93 13.78 9.54
CA ASP A 469 21.93 14.86 9.41
C ASP A 469 21.39 15.34 10.76
N GLY A 470 21.72 14.67 11.86
CA GLY A 470 21.30 14.99 13.22
C GLY A 470 20.05 14.24 13.69
N PHE A 471 19.62 13.21 12.96
CA PHE A 471 18.57 12.31 13.42
C PHE A 471 19.13 11.32 14.43
N MET A 472 18.46 11.16 15.56
CA MET A 472 18.85 10.25 16.63
C MET A 472 17.72 9.27 16.92
N VAL A 473 18.06 7.98 17.05
CA VAL A 473 17.14 6.92 17.43
C VAL A 473 17.59 6.31 18.75
N TYR A 474 16.64 6.12 19.66
CA TYR A 474 16.87 5.48 20.95
C TYR A 474 15.95 4.28 21.14
N SER A 475 16.53 3.12 21.40
CA SER A 475 15.85 1.95 21.95
C SER A 475 16.15 1.87 23.45
N VAL A 476 15.13 1.98 24.27
CA VAL A 476 15.26 2.00 25.73
C VAL A 476 14.45 0.87 26.33
N GLU A 477 15.13 -0.17 26.80
CA GLU A 477 14.51 -1.29 27.52
C GLU A 477 14.60 -1.07 29.03
N VAL A 478 13.47 -1.17 29.71
CA VAL A 478 13.37 -1.11 31.17
C VAL A 478 12.89 -2.47 31.69
N ARG A 479 13.73 -3.17 32.46
CA ARG A 479 13.47 -4.52 33.02
C ARG A 479 13.40 -4.51 34.52
N ALA A 480 12.37 -5.14 35.09
CA ALA A 480 12.23 -5.30 36.53
C ALA A 480 12.95 -6.58 37.03
N LYS A 481 13.82 -6.45 38.02
CA LYS A 481 14.47 -7.60 38.71
C LYS A 481 13.55 -8.34 39.69
N LYS A 482 12.56 -7.65 40.22
CA LYS A 482 11.49 -8.17 41.03
C LYS A 482 10.23 -7.34 40.76
N ASP A 483 9.10 -7.80 41.25
CA ASP A 483 7.85 -7.03 41.18
C ASP A 483 8.09 -5.64 41.79
N THR A 484 7.90 -4.61 40.97
CA THR A 484 8.24 -3.23 41.31
C THR A 484 7.04 -2.34 41.00
N ARG A 485 6.61 -1.53 41.97
CA ARG A 485 5.57 -0.53 41.79
C ARG A 485 6.22 0.85 41.68
N VAL A 486 5.82 1.59 40.67
CA VAL A 486 6.27 2.95 40.42
C VAL A 486 5.09 3.89 40.37
N ALA A 487 5.26 5.10 40.87
CA ALA A 487 4.30 6.18 40.71
C ALA A 487 4.44 6.80 39.29
N ASP A 488 5.66 6.84 38.76
CA ASP A 488 5.91 7.29 37.39
C ASP A 488 7.28 6.80 36.88
N ILE A 489 7.37 6.63 35.54
CA ILE A 489 8.62 6.64 34.78
C ILE A 489 8.48 7.75 33.78
N SER A 490 9.31 8.79 33.90
CA SER A 490 9.28 9.95 33.00
C SER A 490 10.64 10.22 32.41
N PHE A 491 10.63 10.92 31.25
CA PHE A 491 11.81 11.41 30.55
C PHE A 491 11.71 12.90 30.38
N SER A 492 12.79 13.62 30.72
CA SER A 492 12.84 15.07 30.69
C SER A 492 13.89 15.58 29.71
N ILE A 493 13.52 16.60 28.94
CA ILE A 493 14.38 17.37 28.07
C ILE A 493 14.38 18.83 28.59
N PRO A 494 15.34 19.20 29.47
CA PRO A 494 15.41 20.54 30.07
C PRO A 494 16.21 21.45 29.14
N MET A 495 15.51 22.19 28.29
CA MET A 495 16.09 23.19 27.39
C MET A 495 16.38 24.49 28.12
N LYS A 496 17.37 25.24 27.66
CA LYS A 496 17.51 26.63 28.08
C LYS A 496 16.29 27.44 27.65
N GLU A 497 15.74 28.22 28.58
CA GLU A 497 14.53 29.01 28.34
C GLU A 497 14.66 29.95 27.14
N GLU A 498 15.82 30.57 26.98
CA GLU A 498 16.14 31.46 25.85
C GLU A 498 16.03 30.79 24.44
N ASN A 499 16.08 29.46 24.36
CA ASN A 499 15.95 28.71 23.12
C ASN A 499 14.52 28.19 22.86
N ALA A 500 13.61 28.36 23.81
CA ALA A 500 12.24 27.87 23.71
C ALA A 500 11.28 28.98 23.27
N SER A 501 11.58 29.64 22.14
CA SER A 501 10.74 30.71 21.58
C SER A 501 9.48 30.16 20.93
N TYR A 502 9.61 29.09 20.13
CA TYR A 502 8.54 28.57 19.28
C TYR A 502 8.32 27.08 19.49
N MET A 503 7.08 26.63 19.26
CA MET A 503 6.74 25.25 19.25
C MET A 503 5.78 24.89 18.09
N LEU A 504 5.77 23.62 17.70
CA LEU A 504 4.73 22.98 16.91
C LEU A 504 4.59 21.52 17.35
N GLY A 505 3.53 20.85 16.95
CA GLY A 505 3.18 19.50 17.41
C GLY A 505 2.25 19.53 18.63
N LEU A 506 1.98 18.36 19.22
CA LEU A 506 1.03 18.17 20.31
C LEU A 506 -0.34 18.83 20.03
N SER A 507 -0.87 18.63 18.82
CA SER A 507 -2.13 19.21 18.32
C SER A 507 -2.14 20.74 18.21
N ARG A 508 -0.96 21.38 18.20
CA ARG A 508 -0.79 22.83 17.94
C ARG A 508 -0.18 23.04 16.56
N ILE A 509 -0.71 24.00 15.82
CA ILE A 509 -0.27 24.34 14.46
C ILE A 509 0.98 25.20 14.39
N GLY A 510 1.60 25.50 15.53
CA GLY A 510 2.77 26.35 15.68
C GLY A 510 2.46 27.66 16.38
N GLY A 511 3.50 28.37 16.79
CA GLY A 511 3.45 29.65 17.49
C GLY A 511 4.43 29.70 18.65
N PHE A 512 4.26 30.71 19.53
CA PHE A 512 5.10 30.85 20.72
C PHE A 512 4.88 29.68 21.71
N CYS A 513 5.95 29.29 22.39
CA CYS A 513 5.87 28.32 23.48
C CYS A 513 4.96 28.85 24.60
N PRO A 514 3.97 28.06 25.06
CA PRO A 514 3.17 28.42 26.24
C PRO A 514 4.01 28.24 27.52
N ASP A 515 3.65 28.95 28.59
CA ASP A 515 4.32 28.78 29.88
C ASP A 515 4.05 27.39 30.49
N GLU A 516 2.84 26.89 30.31
CA GLU A 516 2.45 25.55 30.69
C GLU A 516 1.55 24.94 29.63
N PHE A 517 1.72 23.64 29.38
CA PHE A 517 0.87 22.88 28.47
C PHE A 517 0.88 21.40 28.84
N SER A 518 -0.28 20.74 28.76
CA SER A 518 -0.41 19.31 28.97
C SER A 518 -1.11 18.66 27.78
N TRP A 519 -0.57 17.54 27.34
CA TRP A 519 -1.11 16.75 26.24
C TRP A 519 -1.27 15.28 26.63
N LYS A 520 -2.33 14.66 26.12
CA LYS A 520 -2.63 13.24 26.33
C LYS A 520 -2.67 12.50 25.00
N TRP A 521 -2.30 11.24 25.05
CA TRP A 521 -2.41 10.35 23.90
C TRP A 521 -3.86 10.14 23.49
N ASP A 522 -4.13 10.24 22.17
CA ASP A 522 -5.44 9.98 21.57
C ASP A 522 -5.27 9.07 20.34
N PRO A 523 -5.88 7.86 20.33
CA PRO A 523 -5.72 6.93 19.20
C PRO A 523 -6.28 7.46 17.87
N TYR A 524 -7.14 8.48 17.89
CA TYR A 524 -7.75 9.04 16.68
C TYR A 524 -7.16 10.38 16.27
N TYR A 525 -6.51 11.10 17.18
CA TYR A 525 -6.09 12.49 16.97
C TYR A 525 -4.69 12.75 17.50
N ASN A 526 -3.73 12.00 17.01
CA ASN A 526 -2.41 12.01 17.59
C ASN A 526 -1.41 12.82 16.76
N ASN A 527 -1.05 13.99 17.23
CA ASN A 527 0.06 14.80 16.74
C ASN A 527 1.11 14.88 17.85
N ASP A 528 1.89 13.81 17.99
CA ASP A 528 2.71 13.49 19.15
C ASP A 528 4.13 14.06 19.14
N GLY A 529 4.60 14.62 18.05
CA GLY A 529 6.00 15.03 17.90
C GLY A 529 6.23 16.50 18.21
N PRO A 530 6.41 16.94 19.48
CA PRO A 530 6.72 18.33 19.77
C PRO A 530 8.08 18.71 19.18
N TRP A 531 8.11 19.77 18.39
CA TRP A 531 9.31 20.54 18.10
C TRP A 531 9.30 21.80 18.94
N ILE A 532 10.43 22.09 19.61
CA ILE A 532 10.64 23.31 20.39
C ILE A 532 12.00 23.86 20.01
N GLY A 533 12.06 25.17 19.81
CA GLY A 533 13.29 25.80 19.41
C GLY A 533 13.18 27.30 19.12
N ASP A 534 14.28 27.83 18.61
CA ASP A 534 14.43 29.14 18.02
C ASP A 534 14.88 28.98 16.55
N VAL A 535 15.18 30.08 15.87
CA VAL A 535 15.53 30.10 14.45
C VAL A 535 16.71 29.19 14.12
N ASN A 536 17.77 29.22 14.93
CA ASN A 536 19.03 28.51 14.64
C ASN A 536 19.40 27.42 15.66
N ILE A 537 18.45 27.01 16.50
CA ILE A 537 18.62 25.93 17.47
C ILE A 537 17.27 25.36 17.87
N GLY A 538 17.11 24.03 17.84
CA GLY A 538 15.86 23.42 18.24
C GLY A 538 15.94 21.89 18.21
N LEU A 539 14.87 21.25 18.70
CA LEU A 539 14.75 19.81 18.83
C LEU A 539 13.30 19.39 18.61
N GLN A 540 13.11 18.36 17.79
CA GLN A 540 11.87 17.58 17.77
C GLN A 540 12.08 16.29 18.57
N ALA A 541 11.11 15.93 19.39
CA ALA A 541 11.10 14.66 20.11
C ALA A 541 9.85 13.83 19.72
N SER A 542 10.00 12.51 19.60
CA SER A 542 8.89 11.57 19.39
C SER A 542 9.07 10.40 20.34
N PHE A 543 8.00 10.01 21.03
CA PHE A 543 8.02 8.94 22.01
C PHE A 543 7.34 7.70 21.45
N ARG A 544 7.97 6.51 21.55
CA ARG A 544 7.60 5.30 20.84
C ARG A 544 7.79 4.05 21.71
N ASP A 545 7.34 2.93 21.21
CA ASP A 545 7.71 1.59 21.66
C ASP A 545 7.81 0.65 20.45
N LEU A 546 7.76 -0.65 20.65
CA LEU A 546 7.82 -1.64 19.56
C LEU A 546 6.52 -1.73 18.76
N ASN A 547 5.39 -1.25 19.28
CA ASN A 547 4.07 -1.44 18.69
C ASN A 547 3.45 -0.15 18.16
N TYR A 548 4.00 1.00 18.55
CA TYR A 548 3.43 2.28 18.19
C TYR A 548 3.58 2.59 16.71
N GLU A 549 2.46 2.86 16.09
CA GLU A 549 2.40 3.38 14.73
C GLU A 549 2.13 4.89 14.81
N ARG A 550 3.02 5.70 14.25
CA ARG A 550 2.83 7.16 14.19
C ARG A 550 1.55 7.53 13.44
N PRO A 551 1.01 8.74 13.67
CA PRO A 551 -0.04 9.30 12.85
C PRO A 551 0.31 9.24 11.36
N LEU A 552 -0.50 8.52 10.62
CA LEU A 552 -0.36 8.29 9.19
C LEU A 552 -1.64 8.73 8.48
N ASN A 553 -1.76 8.39 7.21
CA ASN A 553 -2.94 8.67 6.42
C ASN A 553 -4.23 8.09 7.01
N THR A 554 -4.15 6.91 7.64
CA THR A 554 -5.29 6.28 8.30
C THR A 554 -5.88 7.15 9.40
N ASN A 555 -5.04 7.83 10.17
CA ASN A 555 -5.50 8.79 11.17
C ASN A 555 -6.05 10.07 10.51
N PHE A 556 -5.40 10.56 9.45
CA PHE A 556 -5.89 11.72 8.69
C PHE A 556 -7.31 11.49 8.15
N TYR A 557 -7.60 10.31 7.62
CA TYR A 557 -8.93 9.95 7.12
C TYR A 557 -9.91 9.50 8.23
N HIS A 558 -9.49 9.48 9.50
CA HIS A 558 -10.29 9.10 10.67
C HIS A 558 -11.00 7.73 10.54
N GLN A 559 -10.37 6.79 9.86
CA GLN A 559 -11.00 5.50 9.58
C GLN A 559 -10.41 4.35 10.41
N LYS A 560 -9.22 4.54 10.97
CA LYS A 560 -8.53 3.50 11.73
C LYS A 560 -7.81 4.10 12.95
N PRO A 561 -8.03 3.58 14.16
CA PRO A 561 -7.28 4.02 15.33
C PRO A 561 -5.81 3.59 15.22
N LEU A 562 -4.92 4.40 15.80
CA LEU A 562 -3.49 4.11 15.90
C LEU A 562 -3.20 3.18 17.07
N LYS A 563 -2.18 2.35 16.92
CA LYS A 563 -1.63 1.60 18.04
C LYS A 563 -0.84 2.55 18.94
N MET A 564 -1.21 2.63 20.19
CA MET A 564 -0.54 3.52 21.17
C MET A 564 0.78 2.92 21.65
N PRO A 565 1.78 3.75 22.00
CA PRO A 565 3.03 3.27 22.60
C PRO A 565 2.75 2.82 24.04
N HIS A 566 2.63 1.53 24.27
CA HIS A 566 2.22 0.92 25.53
C HIS A 566 2.92 1.49 26.76
N SER A 567 4.24 1.69 26.65
CA SER A 567 5.04 2.17 27.78
C SER A 567 4.73 3.61 28.12
N TRP A 568 4.59 4.49 27.12
CA TRP A 568 4.29 5.89 27.33
C TRP A 568 2.80 6.19 27.55
N TYR A 569 1.92 5.45 26.85
CA TYR A 569 0.48 5.63 26.95
C TYR A 569 -0.10 5.14 28.27
N ASN A 570 0.32 3.94 28.72
CA ASN A 570 -0.08 3.29 29.94
C ASN A 570 -1.59 3.42 30.21
N ASP A 571 -2.40 2.92 29.29
CA ASP A 571 -3.87 2.93 29.36
C ASP A 571 -4.49 4.32 29.65
N GLY A 572 -3.87 5.37 29.08
CA GLY A 572 -4.31 6.77 29.24
C GLY A 572 -3.71 7.50 30.44
N SER A 573 -2.91 6.82 31.26
CA SER A 573 -2.24 7.45 32.42
C SER A 573 -1.11 8.38 31.97
N GLY A 574 -0.43 8.06 30.86
CA GLY A 574 0.70 8.81 30.33
C GLY A 574 0.31 10.06 29.54
N GLY A 575 1.33 10.85 29.19
CA GLY A 575 1.19 12.09 28.42
C GLY A 575 2.49 12.87 28.32
N ILE A 576 2.39 14.11 27.84
CA ILE A 576 3.50 15.05 27.74
C ILE A 576 3.11 16.34 28.46
N ARG A 577 4.02 16.90 29.25
CA ARG A 577 3.90 18.22 29.86
C ARG A 577 5.01 19.13 29.34
N LEU A 578 4.67 20.37 29.13
CA LEU A 578 5.60 21.45 28.85
C LEU A 578 5.48 22.46 30.00
N SER A 579 6.59 22.88 30.56
CA SER A 579 6.61 23.91 31.64
C SER A 579 7.81 24.82 31.50
N ARG A 580 7.59 26.09 31.84
CA ARG A 580 8.64 27.11 31.99
C ARG A 580 8.99 27.23 33.46
N GLU A 581 10.21 26.88 33.84
CA GLU A 581 10.66 26.80 35.22
C GLU A 581 12.02 27.56 35.40
N GLY A 582 11.96 28.84 35.78
CA GLY A 582 13.15 29.65 35.92
C GLY A 582 13.87 29.81 34.58
N GLU A 583 15.11 29.32 34.48
CA GLU A 583 15.93 29.38 33.26
C GLU A 583 15.74 28.13 32.35
N GLU A 584 14.80 27.28 32.68
CA GLU A 584 14.52 26.06 31.93
C GLU A 584 13.16 26.10 31.24
N TYR A 585 13.08 25.49 30.05
CA TYR A 585 11.85 25.03 29.42
C TYR A 585 11.88 23.51 29.31
N ILE A 586 10.99 22.84 30.01
CA ILE A 586 11.04 21.41 30.18
C ILE A 586 9.99 20.72 29.30
N ILE A 587 10.43 19.77 28.47
CA ILE A 587 9.56 18.79 27.84
C ILE A 587 9.62 17.52 28.69
N GLN A 588 8.52 17.15 29.33
CA GLN A 588 8.43 15.95 30.15
C GLN A 588 7.42 14.95 29.57
N ALA A 589 7.92 13.81 29.05
CA ALA A 589 7.06 12.67 28.77
C ALA A 589 6.95 11.80 30.03
N TYR A 590 5.74 11.46 30.45
CA TYR A 590 5.47 10.68 31.65
C TYR A 590 4.51 9.54 31.36
N SER A 591 4.64 8.44 32.11
CA SER A 591 3.85 7.23 31.89
C SER A 591 2.78 6.98 32.98
N GLY A 592 2.90 7.62 34.15
CA GLY A 592 2.02 7.40 35.30
C GLY A 592 2.26 6.09 36.04
N ALA A 593 1.47 5.88 37.06
CA ALA A 593 1.63 4.76 37.98
C ALA A 593 1.40 3.39 37.30
N ARG A 594 2.24 2.40 37.66
CA ARG A 594 2.10 1.00 37.26
C ARG A 594 2.84 0.02 38.13
N GLU A 595 2.45 -1.25 38.01
CA GLU A 595 3.19 -2.38 38.55
C GLU A 595 3.93 -3.08 37.40
N ILE A 596 5.22 -3.32 37.57
CA ILE A 596 6.08 -4.01 36.58
C ILE A 596 6.47 -5.34 37.20
N LYS A 597 6.08 -6.44 36.59
CA LYS A 597 6.36 -7.78 37.10
C LYS A 597 7.81 -8.17 36.89
N LYS A 598 8.33 -9.06 37.78
CA LYS A 598 9.66 -9.60 37.63
C LYS A 598 9.89 -10.19 36.22
N GLY A 599 10.91 -9.72 35.53
CA GLY A 599 11.26 -10.14 34.19
C GLY A 599 10.46 -9.46 33.07
N GLU A 600 9.46 -8.68 33.40
CA GLU A 600 8.76 -7.85 32.43
C GLU A 600 9.70 -6.77 31.87
N THR A 601 9.56 -6.52 30.56
CA THR A 601 10.32 -5.50 29.84
C THR A 601 9.34 -4.46 29.28
N LEU A 602 9.59 -3.19 29.56
CA LEU A 602 8.93 -2.04 28.93
C LEU A 602 9.89 -1.38 27.94
N ASN A 603 9.36 -0.84 26.85
CA ASN A 603 10.15 -0.18 25.82
C ASN A 603 9.80 1.31 25.77
N PHE A 604 10.67 2.16 26.31
CA PHE A 604 10.52 3.62 26.30
C PHE A 604 11.34 4.22 25.15
N ASN A 605 11.09 3.75 23.91
CA ASN A 605 11.81 4.20 22.73
C ASN A 605 11.49 5.65 22.40
N MET A 606 12.43 6.35 21.77
CA MET A 606 12.24 7.71 21.33
C MET A 606 13.11 8.04 20.11
N GLN A 607 12.73 9.09 19.41
CA GLN A 607 13.51 9.69 18.33
C GLN A 607 13.67 11.17 18.60
N LEU A 608 14.86 11.70 18.32
CA LEU A 608 15.19 13.10 18.41
C LEU A 608 15.68 13.60 17.06
N LEU A 609 15.28 14.78 16.66
CA LEU A 609 15.73 15.41 15.42
C LEU A 609 16.28 16.79 15.74
N LEU A 610 17.59 16.95 15.55
CA LEU A 610 18.29 18.19 15.82
C LEU A 610 18.09 19.17 14.66
N THR A 611 17.62 20.37 14.97
CA THR A 611 17.45 21.44 13.98
C THR A 611 18.32 22.64 14.33
N PRO A 612 18.75 23.42 13.33
CA PRO A 612 18.59 23.25 11.88
C PRO A 612 19.48 22.13 11.31
N PHE A 613 19.20 21.70 10.08
CA PHE A 613 19.98 20.63 9.40
C PHE A 613 21.24 21.18 8.72
N HIS A 614 21.09 22.26 7.97
CA HIS A 614 22.14 22.97 7.24
C HIS A 614 21.79 24.44 7.07
N ALA A 615 22.77 25.24 6.69
CA ALA A 615 22.54 26.65 6.36
C ALA A 615 21.65 26.80 5.11
N MET A 616 20.87 27.86 5.05
CA MET A 616 20.02 28.19 3.92
C MET A 616 20.85 28.73 2.74
N ASP A 617 20.66 28.16 1.56
CA ASP A 617 21.10 28.75 0.30
C ASP A 617 20.11 29.83 -0.14
N THR A 618 20.27 31.03 0.41
CA THR A 618 19.41 32.18 0.07
C THR A 618 19.53 32.59 -1.38
N HIS A 619 20.69 32.39 -2.01
CA HIS A 619 20.89 32.71 -3.43
C HIS A 619 20.09 31.74 -4.31
N GLY A 620 20.23 30.42 -4.04
CA GLY A 620 19.46 29.40 -4.74
C GLY A 620 17.95 29.56 -4.54
N HIS A 621 17.52 29.92 -3.33
CA HIS A 621 16.12 30.20 -3.02
C HIS A 621 15.54 31.31 -3.92
N TRP A 622 16.27 32.43 -4.11
CA TRP A 622 15.84 33.55 -4.97
C TRP A 622 16.01 33.24 -6.47
N LYS A 623 16.98 32.43 -6.84
CA LYS A 623 17.26 32.06 -8.24
C LYS A 623 16.22 31.09 -8.78
N ASN A 624 15.78 30.12 -7.98
CA ASN A 624 14.82 29.11 -8.42
C ASN A 624 13.41 29.71 -8.45
N ARG A 625 12.80 29.70 -9.64
CA ARG A 625 11.46 30.19 -9.94
C ARG A 625 10.58 29.03 -10.29
N TYR A 626 9.70 28.62 -9.37
CA TYR A 626 8.80 27.48 -9.56
C TYR A 626 7.60 27.84 -10.41
N TYR A 627 7.29 27.00 -11.38
CA TYR A 627 6.06 27.04 -12.17
C TYR A 627 5.29 25.73 -11.94
N HIS A 628 4.16 25.81 -11.27
CA HIS A 628 3.40 24.65 -10.82
C HIS A 628 2.32 24.25 -11.81
N ARG A 629 2.72 23.85 -13.02
CA ARG A 629 1.81 23.31 -14.05
C ARG A 629 2.59 22.62 -15.15
N TYR A 630 2.06 21.50 -15.65
CA TYR A 630 2.52 20.93 -16.92
C TYR A 630 2.10 21.84 -18.07
N THR A 631 3.06 22.34 -18.82
CA THR A 631 2.87 23.10 -20.06
C THR A 631 4.19 23.09 -20.83
N GLU A 632 4.22 23.63 -22.03
CA GLU A 632 5.41 23.70 -22.88
C GLU A 632 6.56 24.46 -22.19
N VAL A 633 7.76 23.92 -22.23
CA VAL A 633 8.96 24.44 -21.56
C VAL A 633 9.24 25.89 -21.96
N ASP A 634 9.17 26.22 -23.24
CA ASP A 634 9.44 27.59 -23.74
C ASP A 634 8.47 28.63 -23.17
N SER A 635 7.21 28.24 -22.98
CA SER A 635 6.21 29.10 -22.35
C SER A 635 6.55 29.38 -20.89
N ILE A 636 7.04 28.37 -20.16
CA ILE A 636 7.45 28.52 -18.75
C ILE A 636 8.66 29.45 -18.64
N LEU A 637 9.66 29.26 -19.49
CA LEU A 637 10.86 30.09 -19.53
C LEU A 637 10.51 31.55 -19.88
N ALA A 638 9.57 31.77 -20.79
CA ALA A 638 9.10 33.11 -21.14
C ALA A 638 8.43 33.83 -19.95
N TYR A 639 7.81 33.11 -19.04
CA TYR A 639 7.29 33.66 -17.77
C TYR A 639 8.35 33.81 -16.68
N GLY A 640 9.60 33.46 -16.96
CA GLY A 640 10.72 33.52 -16.01
C GLY A 640 10.78 32.35 -15.02
N GLY A 641 10.01 31.27 -15.24
CA GLY A 641 10.14 30.02 -14.49
C GLY A 641 11.38 29.26 -14.93
N ASN A 642 12.05 28.58 -14.01
CA ASN A 642 13.20 27.70 -14.31
C ASN A 642 13.17 26.39 -13.50
N THR A 643 12.11 26.16 -12.74
CA THR A 643 11.86 24.91 -12.03
C THR A 643 10.38 24.54 -12.24
N ILE A 644 10.16 23.50 -12.98
CA ILE A 644 8.82 23.08 -13.37
C ILE A 644 8.34 22.02 -12.39
N ASN A 645 7.21 22.25 -11.72
CA ASN A 645 6.60 21.26 -10.86
C ASN A 645 5.40 20.63 -11.57
N VAL A 646 5.59 19.40 -12.07
CA VAL A 646 4.57 18.64 -12.80
C VAL A 646 3.71 17.85 -11.80
N HIS A 647 2.47 18.28 -11.65
CA HIS A 647 1.49 17.53 -10.86
C HIS A 647 1.03 16.28 -11.61
N HIS A 648 0.24 15.38 -10.95
CA HIS A 648 -0.43 14.29 -11.64
C HIS A 648 -1.68 14.77 -12.42
N ALA A 649 -2.40 13.85 -13.08
CA ALA A 649 -3.58 14.10 -13.91
C ALA A 649 -3.29 14.86 -15.23
N ASN A 650 -2.14 14.61 -15.85
CA ASN A 650 -1.79 15.06 -17.19
C ASN A 650 -1.13 13.92 -17.98
N GLU A 651 -0.79 14.16 -19.23
CA GLU A 651 -0.31 13.10 -20.12
C GLU A 651 1.04 12.48 -19.73
N ILE A 652 1.95 13.25 -19.09
CA ILE A 652 3.26 12.72 -18.68
C ILE A 652 3.29 12.17 -17.26
N ASN A 653 2.31 12.53 -16.39
CA ASN A 653 2.14 12.00 -15.05
C ASN A 653 0.63 11.79 -14.79
N PRO A 654 0.00 10.80 -15.45
CA PRO A 654 -1.46 10.66 -15.44
C PRO A 654 -2.03 10.16 -14.11
N PHE A 655 -1.26 9.39 -13.32
CA PHE A 655 -1.79 8.67 -12.16
C PHE A 655 -1.09 9.05 -10.87
N ILE A 656 -1.85 9.07 -9.76
CA ILE A 656 -1.29 9.44 -8.46
C ILE A 656 -0.31 8.36 -7.97
N ASN A 657 0.89 8.80 -7.64
CA ASN A 657 1.99 7.99 -7.09
C ASN A 657 2.38 6.77 -7.94
N TYR A 658 2.12 6.83 -9.24
CA TYR A 658 2.51 5.79 -10.18
C TYR A 658 2.97 6.39 -11.52
N PRO A 659 4.12 7.07 -11.57
CA PRO A 659 4.62 7.76 -12.76
C PRO A 659 5.22 6.83 -13.82
N PHE A 660 5.27 5.53 -13.58
CA PHE A 660 6.00 4.55 -14.39
C PHE A 660 5.29 4.16 -15.71
N MET A 661 3.99 4.47 -15.84
CA MET A 661 3.20 4.11 -17.03
C MET A 661 3.54 4.94 -18.27
N THR A 662 4.13 6.11 -18.05
CA THR A 662 4.41 7.12 -19.09
C THR A 662 5.83 7.66 -18.97
N SER A 663 6.75 6.86 -18.46
CA SER A 663 8.13 7.26 -18.19
C SER A 663 8.87 7.77 -19.43
N ASP A 664 8.62 7.19 -20.61
CA ASP A 664 9.25 7.62 -21.86
C ASP A 664 8.83 9.03 -22.27
N ILE A 665 7.53 9.34 -22.17
CA ILE A 665 7.00 10.67 -22.49
C ILE A 665 7.48 11.68 -21.45
N MET A 666 7.52 11.28 -20.18
CA MET A 666 8.03 12.09 -19.09
C MET A 666 9.51 12.42 -19.31
N LYS A 667 10.32 11.41 -19.67
CA LYS A 667 11.74 11.57 -19.97
C LYS A 667 11.96 12.58 -21.11
N ALA A 668 11.22 12.46 -22.20
CA ALA A 668 11.35 13.39 -23.33
C ALA A 668 11.09 14.85 -22.92
N TYR A 669 10.10 15.08 -22.07
CA TYR A 669 9.80 16.41 -21.53
C TYR A 669 10.90 16.93 -20.59
N ILE A 670 11.44 16.04 -19.74
CA ILE A 670 12.54 16.38 -18.82
C ILE A 670 13.82 16.70 -19.60
N ASP A 671 14.18 15.87 -20.59
CA ASP A 671 15.33 16.12 -21.46
C ASP A 671 15.22 17.49 -22.15
N GLU A 672 14.05 17.83 -22.70
CA GLU A 672 13.80 19.14 -23.28
C GLU A 672 14.01 20.29 -22.27
N ALA A 673 13.52 20.12 -21.04
CA ALA A 673 13.67 21.13 -19.99
C ALA A 673 15.15 21.30 -19.57
N HIS A 674 15.87 20.19 -19.41
CA HIS A 674 17.28 20.18 -19.05
C HIS A 674 18.16 20.80 -20.15
N ASP A 675 17.88 20.53 -21.43
CA ASP A 675 18.58 21.17 -22.57
C ASP A 675 18.42 22.71 -22.58
N LYS A 676 17.42 23.21 -21.90
CA LYS A 676 17.12 24.66 -21.74
C LYS A 676 17.44 25.20 -20.33
N ASP A 677 18.29 24.52 -19.57
CA ASP A 677 18.68 24.89 -18.19
C ASP A 677 17.50 25.00 -17.20
N ALA A 678 16.37 24.39 -17.48
CA ALA A 678 15.26 24.29 -16.55
C ALA A 678 15.29 22.96 -15.79
N LYS A 679 14.85 22.97 -14.53
CA LYS A 679 14.72 21.78 -13.69
C LYS A 679 13.30 21.28 -13.71
N VAL A 680 13.10 19.96 -13.62
CA VAL A 680 11.77 19.37 -13.49
C VAL A 680 11.66 18.63 -12.18
N LYS A 681 10.55 18.84 -11.50
CA LYS A 681 10.13 18.13 -10.30
C LYS A 681 8.76 17.52 -10.56
N ILE A 682 8.61 16.22 -10.39
CA ILE A 682 7.31 15.56 -10.45
C ILE A 682 6.65 15.55 -9.06
N TYR A 683 5.33 15.62 -9.02
CA TYR A 683 4.56 15.42 -7.82
C TYR A 683 4.43 13.92 -7.57
N TYR A 684 5.21 13.41 -6.64
CA TYR A 684 5.25 12.01 -6.22
C TYR A 684 5.15 11.99 -4.70
N THR A 685 4.00 11.56 -4.17
CA THR A 685 3.70 11.58 -2.74
C THR A 685 3.67 10.17 -2.16
N VAL A 686 3.52 10.07 -0.84
CA VAL A 686 3.58 8.80 -0.11
C VAL A 686 2.22 8.35 0.44
N ARG A 687 1.13 9.11 0.18
CA ARG A 687 -0.13 8.90 0.91
C ARG A 687 -1.12 8.00 0.22
N GLU A 688 -1.18 8.06 -1.08
CA GLU A 688 -2.17 7.38 -1.90
C GLU A 688 -1.50 6.60 -3.02
N LEU A 689 -2.19 5.61 -3.54
CA LEU A 689 -1.79 4.85 -4.72
C LEU A 689 -2.98 4.68 -5.65
N THR A 690 -2.79 5.00 -6.91
CA THR A 690 -3.82 4.77 -7.93
C THR A 690 -4.18 3.30 -8.06
N ASN A 691 -5.45 3.03 -8.30
CA ASN A 691 -5.94 1.67 -8.55
C ASN A 691 -5.59 1.12 -9.95
N ILE A 692 -5.03 1.98 -10.82
CA ILE A 692 -4.47 1.56 -12.12
C ILE A 692 -3.11 0.84 -11.97
N CYS A 693 -2.43 0.99 -10.83
CA CYS A 693 -1.18 0.31 -10.53
C CYS A 693 -1.29 -1.21 -10.80
N PRO A 694 -0.52 -1.81 -11.71
CA PRO A 694 -0.58 -3.25 -11.98
C PRO A 694 -0.33 -4.12 -10.75
N GLU A 695 0.55 -3.68 -9.85
CA GLU A 695 0.90 -4.38 -8.62
C GLU A 695 -0.18 -4.31 -7.53
N ILE A 696 -1.28 -3.56 -7.75
CA ILE A 696 -2.30 -3.30 -6.71
C ILE A 696 -2.84 -4.60 -6.05
N TRP A 697 -3.01 -5.65 -6.83
CA TRP A 697 -3.53 -6.93 -6.34
C TRP A 697 -2.48 -7.70 -5.54
N ALA A 698 -1.22 -7.63 -5.93
CA ALA A 698 -0.11 -8.17 -5.16
C ALA A 698 0.00 -7.43 -3.81
N LEU A 699 -0.05 -6.10 -3.83
CA LEU A 699 -0.04 -5.28 -2.60
C LEU A 699 -1.26 -5.58 -1.71
N LYS A 700 -2.43 -5.78 -2.30
CA LYS A 700 -3.66 -6.18 -1.57
C LYS A 700 -3.52 -7.55 -0.90
N SER A 701 -2.84 -8.50 -1.54
CA SER A 701 -2.61 -9.85 -0.99
C SER A 701 -1.73 -9.87 0.26
N LEU A 702 -1.00 -8.78 0.54
CA LEU A 702 -0.16 -8.62 1.74
C LEU A 702 -0.99 -8.32 3.02
N GLY A 703 -2.30 -8.29 2.90
CA GLY A 703 -3.20 -7.91 3.99
C GLY A 703 -3.21 -6.40 4.21
N ASP A 704 -3.24 -6.00 5.48
CA ASP A 704 -3.28 -4.60 5.91
C ASP A 704 -1.88 -3.93 5.98
N GLU A 705 -0.90 -4.51 5.33
CA GLU A 705 0.47 -3.99 5.40
C GLU A 705 0.62 -2.69 4.61
N ILE A 706 0.19 -2.68 3.36
CA ILE A 706 0.40 -1.55 2.43
C ILE A 706 -0.91 -0.83 2.15
N LEU A 707 -1.93 -1.54 1.67
CA LEU A 707 -3.26 -0.95 1.49
C LEU A 707 -4.01 -0.99 2.81
N SER A 708 -4.35 0.18 3.36
CA SER A 708 -5.04 0.26 4.63
C SER A 708 -6.43 -0.36 4.55
N TYR A 709 -6.69 -1.39 5.38
CA TYR A 709 -8.01 -1.98 5.51
C TYR A 709 -8.95 -1.07 6.30
N GLY A 710 -10.21 -1.11 5.94
CA GLY A 710 -11.26 -0.38 6.63
C GLY A 710 -12.59 -0.54 5.92
N PRO A 711 -13.67 0.09 6.42
CA PRO A 711 -14.95 0.10 5.73
C PRO A 711 -14.74 0.77 4.39
N GLY A 712 -15.03 0.03 3.31
CA GLY A 712 -14.95 0.54 1.94
C GLY A 712 -15.71 1.83 1.79
N GLY A 713 -15.17 2.76 1.04
CA GLY A 713 -15.74 4.09 0.84
C GLY A 713 -16.04 4.36 -0.62
N GLY A 714 -17.24 4.53 -0.96
CA GLY A 714 -17.77 5.48 -1.83
C GLY A 714 -17.66 5.37 -3.35
N TYR A 715 -16.75 4.63 -3.96
CA TYR A 715 -16.60 4.66 -5.42
C TYR A 715 -17.01 3.33 -6.04
N SER A 716 -17.95 3.34 -6.96
CA SER A 716 -18.58 2.12 -7.48
C SER A 716 -17.59 1.16 -8.10
N TRP A 717 -16.74 1.63 -8.99
CA TRP A 717 -15.78 0.77 -9.70
C TRP A 717 -14.69 0.20 -8.80
N ILE A 718 -14.28 0.93 -7.77
CA ILE A 718 -13.31 0.44 -6.80
C ILE A 718 -13.92 -0.65 -5.92
N GLN A 719 -15.15 -0.45 -5.46
CA GLN A 719 -15.86 -1.45 -4.66
C GLN A 719 -16.24 -2.66 -5.48
N GLU A 720 -16.55 -2.48 -6.76
CA GLU A 720 -16.78 -3.58 -7.69
C GLU A 720 -15.58 -4.53 -7.77
N HIS A 721 -14.36 -4.01 -7.71
CA HIS A 721 -13.13 -4.81 -7.81
C HIS A 721 -12.55 -5.23 -6.46
N LEU A 722 -12.46 -4.34 -5.51
CA LEU A 722 -11.76 -4.56 -4.22
C LEU A 722 -12.67 -5.01 -3.07
N ASP A 723 -13.97 -5.24 -3.33
CA ASP A 723 -14.97 -5.70 -2.37
C ASP A 723 -15.13 -4.84 -1.11
N GLY A 724 -14.73 -3.56 -1.20
CA GLY A 724 -14.90 -2.59 -0.13
C GLY A 724 -14.01 -2.78 1.10
N ASN A 725 -13.03 -3.66 1.07
CA ASN A 725 -12.12 -3.95 2.19
C ASN A 725 -10.84 -3.12 2.18
N TYR A 726 -10.93 -1.82 1.89
CA TYR A 726 -9.81 -0.88 1.93
C TYR A 726 -10.33 0.53 2.22
N ILE A 727 -9.45 1.42 2.66
CA ILE A 727 -9.78 2.83 2.84
C ILE A 727 -9.53 3.56 1.52
N ALA A 728 -10.61 4.03 0.89
CA ALA A 728 -10.49 4.87 -0.30
C ALA A 728 -9.92 6.24 0.07
N ALA A 729 -9.01 6.74 -0.76
CA ALA A 729 -8.54 8.11 -0.70
C ALA A 729 -9.54 9.06 -1.41
N TRP A 730 -9.10 10.21 -1.83
CA TRP A 730 -9.95 11.15 -2.54
C TRP A 730 -10.14 10.74 -4.02
N PHE A 731 -11.29 11.14 -4.57
CA PHE A 731 -11.69 10.81 -5.94
C PHE A 731 -11.37 11.92 -6.93
N VAL A 732 -10.76 11.56 -8.02
CA VAL A 732 -10.64 12.37 -9.23
C VAL A 732 -10.80 11.46 -10.44
N PRO A 733 -11.76 11.69 -11.33
CA PRO A 733 -12.01 10.81 -12.49
C PRO A 733 -10.78 10.56 -13.35
N ALA A 734 -9.96 11.60 -13.58
CA ALA A 734 -8.73 11.50 -14.37
C ALA A 734 -7.66 10.61 -13.73
N LEU A 735 -7.67 10.45 -12.40
CA LEU A 735 -6.72 9.61 -11.66
C LEU A 735 -7.21 8.18 -11.44
N LYS A 736 -8.41 7.86 -11.90
CA LYS A 736 -9.05 6.56 -11.71
C LYS A 736 -9.12 6.14 -10.25
N ASP A 737 -9.33 7.14 -9.37
CA ASP A 737 -9.43 6.91 -7.95
C ASP A 737 -8.12 6.42 -7.30
N ALA A 738 -8.07 6.36 -5.98
CA ALA A 738 -6.89 5.96 -5.23
C ALA A 738 -7.23 5.30 -3.90
N ALA A 739 -6.35 4.43 -3.43
CA ALA A 739 -6.40 3.84 -2.10
C ALA A 739 -5.44 4.54 -1.14
N VAL A 740 -5.79 4.57 0.15
CA VAL A 740 -4.89 5.01 1.21
C VAL A 740 -3.87 3.93 1.50
N ILE A 741 -2.61 4.31 1.60
CA ILE A 741 -1.50 3.41 1.92
C ILE A 741 -0.85 3.73 3.26
N ASN A 742 -0.29 2.71 3.91
CA ASN A 742 0.48 2.80 5.13
C ASN A 742 1.93 3.20 4.82
N SER A 743 2.17 4.48 4.59
CA SER A 743 3.43 4.97 4.03
C SER A 743 4.61 5.00 4.99
N GLY A 744 4.40 5.02 6.29
CA GLY A 744 5.48 5.28 7.25
C GLY A 744 5.96 4.08 8.05
N VAL A 745 5.25 2.94 7.97
CA VAL A 745 5.52 1.73 8.78
C VAL A 745 5.27 0.45 7.98
N SER A 746 5.55 0.49 6.69
CA SER A 746 5.38 -0.64 5.79
C SER A 746 6.47 -0.69 4.74
N ARG A 747 6.60 -1.82 4.05
CA ARG A 747 7.53 -1.97 2.92
C ARG A 747 7.21 -1.07 1.72
N TRP A 748 6.09 -0.33 1.74
CA TRP A 748 5.85 0.75 0.80
C TRP A 748 6.94 1.83 0.87
N HIS A 749 7.53 2.02 2.04
CA HIS A 749 8.69 2.90 2.21
C HIS A 749 9.85 2.50 1.29
N ASN A 750 10.22 1.21 1.32
CA ASN A 750 11.28 0.66 0.48
C ASN A 750 10.94 0.80 -1.02
N TYR A 751 9.71 0.40 -1.39
CA TYR A 751 9.22 0.52 -2.77
C TYR A 751 9.26 1.96 -3.28
N TYR A 752 8.84 2.90 -2.45
CA TYR A 752 8.80 4.32 -2.80
C TYR A 752 10.18 4.92 -3.02
N LEU A 753 11.14 4.61 -2.15
CA LEU A 753 12.52 5.11 -2.26
C LEU A 753 13.23 4.50 -3.47
N GLU A 754 13.06 3.22 -3.73
CA GLU A 754 13.58 2.58 -4.94
C GLU A 754 12.99 3.20 -6.19
N GLY A 755 11.67 3.49 -6.17
CA GLY A 755 10.99 4.19 -7.25
C GLY A 755 11.51 5.59 -7.51
N LEU A 756 11.86 6.36 -6.46
CA LEU A 756 12.53 7.66 -6.59
C LEU A 756 13.91 7.51 -7.23
N ASN A 757 14.70 6.55 -6.77
CA ASN A 757 16.02 6.29 -7.35
C ASN A 757 15.91 5.93 -8.83
N TRP A 758 15.01 5.00 -9.16
CA TRP A 758 14.77 4.59 -10.56
C TRP A 758 14.38 5.78 -11.45
N LEU A 759 13.50 6.67 -10.97
CA LEU A 759 13.09 7.86 -11.72
C LEU A 759 14.26 8.81 -11.97
N VAL A 760 15.09 9.08 -10.97
CA VAL A 760 16.26 9.95 -11.10
C VAL A 760 17.29 9.36 -12.09
N GLU A 761 17.51 8.05 -12.03
CA GLU A 761 18.51 7.40 -12.90
C GLU A 761 18.03 7.21 -14.36
N ASN A 762 16.76 6.95 -14.57
CA ASN A 762 16.24 6.55 -15.88
C ASN A 762 15.42 7.65 -16.57
N VAL A 763 14.81 8.55 -15.80
CA VAL A 763 13.94 9.60 -16.34
C VAL A 763 14.59 10.98 -16.24
N GLY A 764 15.40 11.26 -15.19
CA GLY A 764 16.20 12.47 -15.05
C GLY A 764 15.76 13.39 -13.90
#